data_c2d188962a7ce5c445092bccbee685d0
#
_entry.id   c2d188962a7ce5c445092bccbee685d0
#
_cell.length_a   1.000
_cell.length_b   1.000
_cell.length_c   1.000
_cell.angle_alpha   90.00
_cell.angle_beta   90.00
_cell.angle_gamma   90.00
#
_symmetry.space_group_name_H-M   'P 1'
#
loop_
_entity.id
_entity.type
_entity.pdbx_description
1 polymer ?
#
loop_
_entity_poly.entity_id
_entity_poly.type
_entity_poly.pdbx_seq_one_letter_code
_entity_poly.pdbx_strand_id
1 'polypeptide(L)'
;MMKKSKVILTITLFCAATSPVVAQTDFSNNEDSMFAPVNNRNVRTDSLGSDKEIPKGLKVWTIDERFGDRQEAQVDTLQHMYMNTPFTSGLRGEYNSLGNLGSPRINRIFIDRRLDQGQFIFAQPFDCISTPVSEFHFTNTYSPITNVTLNSCGNRTNGEDDFKAMFAVNAGKRLGMGFRFDYKYGRGYYDSQSTSHFKYTMWGSYIGDRYQAHLLFSTLHQKATENGGITNDDYIKHPELFEDTYAENEIPTVLQQNWNRNNSIHVFFNHRYNVGFNRKVRMTDEEIKAKKFAMASKKENAAEDAKEEARKKARQEGKKFDEDAFGKTPKFAGRPDDAKIAGDEPAADKKDAKPTERIAVNGKSAADSIMAQEKKAAQDTAWMKNEYVPVTSFIHTLKFDNYSRTYIAYQTPADYYLNEYYTAGKYEGDSIYDNTKHWEMKNTLALATLEGFSKWAKAGLKAFVSYDLRHFELPDTEGGVMKYNEHSVSVGGQLSKRQGKLLHYNAVAEIGVAGEDAGTLAVDGDVDVNIPFLGDTLSVIGSGFFHRITPSFYFRNYHGRHFWWENDLDKIIHTRIMGTLKFAKTKTMLRVAVDEIKNYAYLSQSYNVTDNNQSARTGVTVQAKQSGSPVTLLTAQLFQDVRWGILNWENVITYQHSSKTDVIPVPALNVYSNLYLKFPVVKVLNIDLGADVRYFTSYEAPDYSPALSQYTVQDNGDKNVKVGNYPIVNVYANVHIKHTRFFVMMTHVNKGSGDKNYFFVPHYPLNGSVFRFGVSWNFFN
;
A
#
# COMPACT_ATOMS: atom_id res chain seq x y z
N MET A 1 22.38 -25.02 -12.73
CA MET A 1 22.44 -24.01 -11.67
C MET A 1 23.17 -22.72 -12.07
N MET A 2 24.31 -22.78 -12.79
CA MET A 2 25.05 -21.58 -13.27
C MET A 2 24.31 -20.64 -14.25
N LYS A 3 23.21 -21.07 -14.90
CA LYS A 3 22.48 -20.23 -15.88
C LYS A 3 21.62 -19.12 -15.25
N LYS A 4 21.12 -19.28 -14.01
CA LYS A 4 20.25 -18.28 -13.37
C LYS A 4 21.00 -17.05 -12.84
N SER A 5 22.22 -17.24 -12.33
CA SER A 5 23.08 -16.14 -11.89
C SER A 5 23.52 -15.22 -13.05
N LYS A 6 23.71 -15.80 -14.26
CA LYS A 6 24.05 -15.01 -15.45
C LYS A 6 22.87 -14.17 -15.96
N VAL A 7 21.63 -14.62 -15.77
CA VAL A 7 20.44 -13.86 -16.19
C VAL A 7 20.26 -12.60 -15.33
N ILE A 8 20.46 -12.70 -14.01
CA ILE A 8 20.38 -11.53 -13.11
C ILE A 8 21.49 -10.53 -13.43
N LEU A 9 22.72 -11.02 -13.65
CA LEU A 9 23.85 -10.16 -14.03
C LEU A 9 23.65 -9.53 -15.42
N THR A 10 23.04 -10.25 -16.36
CA THR A 10 22.76 -9.74 -17.72
C THR A 10 21.66 -8.69 -17.71
N ILE A 11 20.64 -8.83 -16.88
CA ILE A 11 19.60 -7.80 -16.69
C ILE A 11 20.19 -6.55 -16.05
N THR A 12 21.06 -6.69 -15.06
CA THR A 12 21.74 -5.56 -14.42
C THR A 12 22.71 -4.86 -15.39
N LEU A 13 23.41 -5.60 -16.24
CA LEU A 13 24.28 -5.02 -17.27
C LEU A 13 23.49 -4.40 -18.44
N PHE A 14 22.34 -4.96 -18.81
CA PHE A 14 21.50 -4.40 -19.87
C PHE A 14 20.85 -3.07 -19.46
N CYS A 15 20.49 -2.94 -18.18
CA CYS A 15 20.05 -1.66 -17.62
C CYS A 15 21.18 -0.62 -17.52
N ALA A 16 22.43 -1.04 -17.43
CA ALA A 16 23.61 -0.15 -17.38
C ALA A 16 24.10 0.31 -18.76
N ALA A 17 23.73 -0.37 -19.83
CA ALA A 17 24.24 -0.12 -21.20
C ALA A 17 23.31 0.73 -22.08
N THR A 18 22.08 1.06 -21.64
CA THR A 18 21.19 1.97 -22.35
C THR A 18 21.32 3.36 -21.75
N SER A 19 21.71 4.32 -22.55
CA SER A 19 21.90 5.77 -22.29
C SER A 19 20.77 6.41 -21.47
N PRO A 20 20.97 7.59 -20.86
CA PRO A 20 20.33 8.05 -19.63
C PRO A 20 18.83 8.23 -19.81
N VAL A 21 18.08 7.28 -19.31
CA VAL A 21 16.65 7.40 -19.07
C VAL A 21 16.47 7.22 -17.56
N VAL A 22 15.96 7.96 -17.00
CA VAL A 22 15.39 8.72 -16.02
C VAL A 22 14.29 8.07 -15.18
N ALA A 23 14.24 8.22 -13.87
CA ALA A 23 13.55 7.51 -12.93
C ALA A 23 12.84 7.83 -11.69
N GLN A 24 12.42 7.10 -10.76
CA GLN A 24 11.66 7.48 -9.67
C GLN A 24 11.24 6.60 -8.51
N THR A 25 10.54 7.11 -7.65
CA THR A 25 9.89 6.92 -6.36
C THR A 25 9.42 5.51 -6.00
N ASP A 26 9.78 5.09 -4.82
CA ASP A 26 9.26 3.92 -4.15
C ASP A 26 7.89 4.24 -3.51
N PHE A 27 6.84 3.58 -3.97
CA PHE A 27 5.48 3.73 -3.48
C PHE A 27 5.17 2.65 -2.45
N SER A 28 5.72 2.70 -1.30
CA SER A 28 5.32 1.79 -0.25
C SER A 28 4.53 2.50 0.82
N ASN A 29 3.45 1.88 1.15
CA ASN A 29 2.55 2.06 2.29
C ASN A 29 2.47 3.44 2.94
N ASN A 30 1.28 4.04 2.87
CA ASN A 30 0.85 5.30 3.49
C ASN A 30 1.06 5.43 5.01
N GLU A 31 1.71 4.50 5.67
CA GLU A 31 1.87 4.52 7.13
C GLU A 31 2.78 5.64 7.63
N ASP A 32 3.75 6.08 6.81
CA ASP A 32 4.65 7.18 7.18
C ASP A 32 4.02 8.57 7.03
N SER A 33 2.85 8.67 6.39
CA SER A 33 2.11 9.93 6.25
C SER A 33 1.12 10.21 7.39
N MET A 34 1.14 9.43 8.48
CA MET A 34 0.19 9.57 9.59
C MET A 34 0.13 10.98 10.19
N PHE A 35 1.22 11.74 10.11
CA PHE A 35 1.30 13.12 10.59
C PHE A 35 1.17 14.17 9.48
N ALA A 36 1.00 13.77 8.22
CA ALA A 36 0.81 14.71 7.13
C ALA A 36 -0.60 15.31 7.20
N PRO A 37 -0.76 16.64 7.10
CA PRO A 37 -2.08 17.27 7.10
C PRO A 37 -2.84 16.90 5.82
N VAL A 38 -4.09 16.51 5.97
CA VAL A 38 -5.01 16.09 4.90
C VAL A 38 -5.31 17.23 3.89
N ASN A 39 -4.90 18.44 4.17
CA ASN A 39 -5.09 19.62 3.31
C ASN A 39 -3.76 20.33 3.03
N ASN A 40 -3.06 19.90 1.99
CA ASN A 40 -1.81 20.51 1.60
C ASN A 40 -2.01 21.65 0.58
N ARG A 41 -2.35 22.84 1.09
CA ARG A 41 -1.98 24.10 0.45
C ARG A 41 -1.09 24.86 1.45
N ASN A 42 0.21 24.87 1.24
CA ASN A 42 1.24 25.55 2.03
C ASN A 42 1.72 24.84 3.31
N VAL A 43 2.22 23.63 3.21
CA VAL A 43 3.22 23.17 4.18
C VAL A 43 4.60 23.49 3.59
N ARG A 44 5.27 24.50 4.13
CA ARG A 44 6.73 24.58 4.04
C ARG A 44 7.27 23.38 4.79
N THR A 45 7.62 22.35 4.06
CA THR A 45 8.48 21.30 4.58
C THR A 45 9.85 21.93 4.81
N ASP A 46 10.24 22.08 6.06
CA ASP A 46 11.62 22.38 6.45
C ASP A 46 12.54 21.18 6.15
N SER A 47 12.59 20.78 4.90
CA SER A 47 13.58 19.84 4.38
C SER A 47 14.51 20.60 3.46
N LEU A 48 15.67 20.93 3.98
CA LEU A 48 16.80 21.43 3.20
C LEU A 48 17.08 20.47 2.04
N GLY A 49 16.53 20.75 0.85
CA GLY A 49 16.89 20.05 -0.38
C GLY A 49 15.79 19.31 -1.16
N SER A 50 14.53 19.26 -0.66
CA SER A 50 13.48 18.39 -1.24
C SER A 50 13.01 18.77 -2.66
N ASP A 51 13.12 20.02 -3.10
CA ASP A 51 12.59 20.45 -4.39
C ASP A 51 13.32 19.86 -5.63
N LYS A 52 14.50 19.26 -5.42
CA LYS A 52 15.28 18.63 -6.49
C LYS A 52 15.10 17.11 -6.57
N GLU A 53 14.43 16.51 -5.61
CA GLU A 53 14.30 15.05 -5.47
C GLU A 53 12.99 14.52 -6.06
N ILE A 54 12.00 15.40 -6.27
CA ILE A 54 10.73 15.05 -6.88
C ILE A 54 10.74 15.50 -8.36
N PRO A 55 10.42 14.63 -9.33
CA PRO A 55 10.30 14.99 -10.72
C PRO A 55 9.26 16.10 -10.92
N LYS A 56 9.60 17.12 -11.68
CA LYS A 56 8.62 18.16 -12.03
C LYS A 56 7.41 17.55 -12.72
N GLY A 57 6.21 17.89 -12.22
CA GLY A 57 4.96 17.46 -12.82
C GLY A 57 4.54 16.04 -12.52
N LEU A 58 5.22 15.34 -11.59
CA LEU A 58 4.74 14.08 -11.08
C LEU A 58 3.54 14.33 -10.17
N LYS A 59 2.45 13.63 -10.44
CA LYS A 59 1.25 13.55 -9.64
C LYS A 59 0.95 12.10 -9.32
N VAL A 60 0.64 11.84 -8.07
CA VAL A 60 0.34 10.51 -7.55
C VAL A 60 -0.99 10.56 -6.82
N TRP A 61 -1.81 9.54 -6.98
CA TRP A 61 -3.09 9.43 -6.28
C TRP A 61 -3.48 7.97 -6.09
N THR A 62 -4.25 7.72 -5.06
CA THR A 62 -5.02 6.50 -4.86
C THR A 62 -6.46 6.69 -5.31
N ILE A 63 -7.22 5.62 -5.43
CA ILE A 63 -8.63 5.66 -5.77
C ILE A 63 -9.45 4.83 -4.79
N ASP A 64 -10.68 5.28 -4.56
CA ASP A 64 -11.68 4.46 -3.90
C ASP A 64 -12.06 3.27 -4.80
N GLU A 65 -12.07 2.06 -4.25
CA GLU A 65 -12.27 0.83 -5.02
C GLU A 65 -13.71 0.70 -5.57
N ARG A 66 -14.70 1.31 -4.92
CA ARG A 66 -16.11 1.25 -5.34
C ARG A 66 -16.44 2.26 -6.43
N PHE A 67 -15.97 3.50 -6.29
CA PHE A 67 -16.37 4.61 -7.17
C PHE A 67 -15.22 5.20 -7.99
N GLY A 68 -13.98 4.83 -7.70
CA GLY A 68 -12.80 5.43 -8.36
C GLY A 68 -12.58 6.90 -8.01
N ASP A 69 -13.04 7.35 -6.84
CA ASP A 69 -12.76 8.70 -6.37
C ASP A 69 -11.28 8.86 -6.06
N ARG A 70 -10.67 9.85 -6.67
CA ARG A 70 -9.25 10.10 -6.49
C ARG A 70 -8.97 10.81 -5.17
N GLN A 71 -7.94 10.34 -4.48
CA GLN A 71 -7.34 10.98 -3.32
C GLN A 71 -5.88 11.26 -3.66
N GLU A 72 -5.46 12.53 -3.57
CA GLU A 72 -4.08 12.90 -3.82
C GLU A 72 -3.19 12.22 -2.77
N ALA A 73 -2.19 11.47 -3.24
CA ALA A 73 -1.18 10.85 -2.41
C ALA A 73 0.11 11.67 -2.46
N GLN A 74 0.86 11.64 -1.38
CA GLN A 74 2.17 12.27 -1.37
C GLN A 74 3.15 11.42 -2.19
N VAL A 75 3.98 12.10 -2.96
CA VAL A 75 5.13 11.47 -3.60
C VAL A 75 6.21 11.37 -2.54
N ASP A 76 6.32 10.20 -1.93
CA ASP A 76 7.41 9.95 -1.00
C ASP A 76 8.63 9.43 -1.76
N THR A 77 9.61 10.31 -1.97
CA THR A 77 10.91 9.95 -2.55
C THR A 77 11.90 9.49 -1.48
N LEU A 78 11.59 9.76 -0.20
CA LEU A 78 12.40 9.47 0.97
C LEU A 78 11.60 8.55 1.90
N GLN A 79 11.40 7.31 1.51
CA GLN A 79 10.68 6.39 2.35
C GLN A 79 11.34 6.28 3.72
N HIS A 80 10.64 6.76 4.73
CA HIS A 80 11.05 6.59 6.11
C HIS A 80 11.06 5.10 6.47
N MET A 81 11.96 4.67 7.35
CA MET A 81 12.11 3.26 7.73
C MET A 81 12.35 2.31 6.53
N TYR A 82 13.02 2.79 5.47
CA TYR A 82 13.33 1.99 4.29
C TYR A 82 13.98 0.64 4.63
N MET A 83 14.83 0.59 5.67
CA MET A 83 15.47 -0.62 6.16
C MET A 83 14.49 -1.69 6.65
N ASN A 84 13.26 -1.32 7.02
CA ASN A 84 12.24 -2.23 7.53
C ASN A 84 11.30 -2.78 6.43
N THR A 85 11.33 -2.22 5.21
CA THR A 85 10.44 -2.64 4.12
C THR A 85 10.58 -4.09 3.67
N PRO A 86 11.74 -4.78 3.79
CA PRO A 86 11.84 -6.20 3.46
C PRO A 86 11.26 -7.14 4.51
N PHE A 87 10.91 -6.67 5.72
CA PHE A 87 10.42 -7.57 6.75
C PHE A 87 8.98 -8.06 6.51
N THR A 88 8.80 -9.37 6.56
CA THR A 88 7.47 -10.00 6.56
C THR A 88 6.67 -9.61 7.80
N SER A 89 7.34 -9.41 8.93
CA SER A 89 6.72 -8.96 10.19
C SER A 89 6.20 -7.52 10.18
N GLY A 90 6.36 -6.78 9.06
CA GLY A 90 5.90 -5.40 8.91
C GLY A 90 6.95 -4.35 9.30
N LEU A 91 6.65 -3.09 8.98
CA LEU A 91 7.57 -1.96 9.21
C LEU A 91 7.95 -1.79 10.69
N ARG A 92 7.01 -2.06 11.58
CA ARG A 92 7.17 -1.92 13.04
C ARG A 92 7.10 -3.25 13.77
N GLY A 93 7.12 -4.36 13.03
CA GLY A 93 7.03 -5.70 13.60
C GLY A 93 5.63 -6.05 14.12
N GLU A 94 4.58 -5.51 13.54
CA GLU A 94 3.18 -5.66 13.95
C GLU A 94 2.54 -6.99 13.52
N TYR A 95 3.20 -7.78 12.67
CA TYR A 95 2.69 -9.07 12.20
C TYR A 95 3.38 -10.26 12.87
N ASN A 96 2.62 -11.30 13.16
CA ASN A 96 3.15 -12.65 13.30
C ASN A 96 3.48 -13.20 11.91
N SER A 97 4.60 -13.89 11.77
CA SER A 97 5.03 -14.55 10.53
C SER A 97 5.83 -15.80 10.85
N LEU A 98 6.00 -16.67 9.87
CA LEU A 98 6.77 -17.90 10.01
C LEU A 98 8.30 -17.69 9.90
N GLY A 99 8.75 -16.43 9.92
CA GLY A 99 10.17 -16.06 9.97
C GLY A 99 10.82 -15.78 8.63
N ASN A 100 10.47 -16.47 7.55
CA ASN A 100 11.09 -16.31 6.22
C ASN A 100 10.49 -15.14 5.43
N LEU A 101 11.23 -14.58 4.48
CA LEU A 101 10.76 -13.52 3.59
C LEU A 101 9.54 -13.98 2.77
N GLY A 102 8.46 -13.22 2.87
CA GLY A 102 7.21 -13.53 2.14
C GLY A 102 6.45 -14.73 2.69
N SER A 103 6.78 -15.23 3.87
CA SER A 103 6.00 -16.26 4.56
C SER A 103 4.62 -15.75 4.94
N PRO A 104 3.63 -16.64 5.18
CA PRO A 104 2.33 -16.26 5.70
C PRO A 104 2.43 -15.38 6.94
N ARG A 105 1.55 -14.38 7.05
CA ARG A 105 1.52 -13.45 8.19
C ARG A 105 0.11 -13.08 8.62
N ILE A 106 -0.04 -12.70 9.88
CA ILE A 106 -1.28 -12.16 10.45
C ILE A 106 -0.97 -10.95 11.34
N ASN A 107 -1.73 -9.88 11.21
CA ASN A 107 -1.54 -8.69 12.05
C ASN A 107 -1.95 -8.97 13.50
N ARG A 108 -1.06 -8.67 14.47
CA ARG A 108 -1.34 -8.80 15.92
C ARG A 108 -2.27 -7.69 16.42
N ILE A 109 -2.28 -6.55 15.71
CA ILE A 109 -3.12 -5.40 16.07
C ILE A 109 -4.46 -5.54 15.37
N PHE A 110 -5.51 -5.80 16.14
CA PHE A 110 -6.81 -6.18 15.60
C PHE A 110 -7.45 -5.09 14.74
N ILE A 111 -7.34 -3.82 15.16
CA ILE A 111 -7.93 -2.70 14.40
C ILE A 111 -7.29 -2.47 13.03
N ASP A 112 -6.08 -2.97 12.82
CA ASP A 112 -5.33 -2.85 11.56
C ASP A 112 -5.50 -4.11 10.67
N ARG A 113 -6.30 -5.11 11.09
CA ARG A 113 -6.71 -6.22 10.22
C ARG A 113 -7.70 -5.72 9.19
N ARG A 114 -7.55 -6.16 7.95
CA ARG A 114 -8.49 -5.81 6.87
C ARG A 114 -9.88 -6.36 7.17
N LEU A 115 -10.89 -5.51 7.03
CA LEU A 115 -12.30 -5.90 7.21
C LEU A 115 -12.83 -6.63 5.99
N ASP A 116 -12.54 -6.12 4.78
CA ASP A 116 -12.84 -6.80 3.53
C ASP A 116 -11.69 -7.75 3.19
N GLN A 117 -11.87 -8.99 3.54
CA GLN A 117 -10.87 -10.03 3.31
C GLN A 117 -11.09 -10.78 1.99
N GLY A 118 -12.13 -10.43 1.23
CA GLY A 118 -12.54 -11.17 0.02
C GLY A 118 -12.99 -12.58 0.34
N GLN A 119 -13.54 -13.27 -0.67
CA GLN A 119 -14.01 -14.64 -0.49
C GLN A 119 -12.86 -15.66 -0.42
N PHE A 120 -11.76 -15.43 -1.17
CA PHE A 120 -10.64 -16.36 -1.23
C PHE A 120 -9.67 -16.17 -0.06
N ILE A 121 -9.98 -16.78 1.09
CA ILE A 121 -9.23 -16.60 2.35
C ILE A 121 -7.75 -16.96 2.22
N PHE A 122 -7.36 -17.90 1.36
CA PHE A 122 -5.99 -18.41 1.22
C PHE A 122 -4.98 -17.39 0.66
N ALA A 123 -5.44 -16.25 0.13
CA ALA A 123 -4.57 -15.16 -0.26
C ALA A 123 -4.25 -14.20 0.90
N GLN A 124 -5.04 -14.20 1.96
CA GLN A 124 -4.92 -13.23 3.07
C GLN A 124 -3.59 -13.28 3.80
N PRO A 125 -3.04 -14.46 4.16
CA PRO A 125 -1.76 -14.51 4.86
C PRO A 125 -0.56 -14.03 4.02
N PHE A 126 -0.76 -13.82 2.72
CA PHE A 126 0.26 -13.33 1.79
C PHE A 126 0.04 -11.87 1.38
N ASP A 127 -0.61 -11.07 2.21
CA ASP A 127 -0.88 -9.65 1.95
C ASP A 127 0.40 -8.81 1.77
N CYS A 128 1.56 -9.29 2.26
CA CYS A 128 2.87 -8.65 2.08
C CYS A 128 3.33 -8.50 0.61
N ILE A 129 2.69 -9.19 -0.33
CA ILE A 129 2.95 -9.07 -1.76
C ILE A 129 1.72 -8.58 -2.55
N SER A 130 0.53 -8.66 -1.95
CA SER A 130 -0.71 -8.15 -2.53
C SER A 130 -0.88 -6.67 -2.22
N THR A 131 -1.21 -5.86 -3.20
CA THR A 131 -1.55 -4.44 -3.01
C THR A 131 -3.00 -4.26 -3.44
N PRO A 132 -3.92 -3.90 -2.54
CA PRO A 132 -5.31 -3.62 -2.92
C PRO A 132 -5.39 -2.39 -3.82
N VAL A 133 -6.47 -2.29 -4.59
CA VAL A 133 -6.68 -1.17 -5.52
C VAL A 133 -6.71 0.17 -4.78
N SER A 134 -7.29 0.21 -3.58
CA SER A 134 -7.39 1.42 -2.75
C SER A 134 -6.03 1.95 -2.25
N GLU A 135 -5.02 1.09 -2.17
CA GLU A 135 -3.66 1.45 -1.77
C GLU A 135 -2.72 1.60 -2.98
N PHE A 136 -3.20 1.31 -4.19
CA PHE A 136 -2.38 1.40 -5.39
C PHE A 136 -2.21 2.85 -5.85
N HIS A 137 -0.96 3.26 -6.09
CA HIS A 137 -0.60 4.59 -6.54
C HIS A 137 -0.61 4.70 -8.05
N PHE A 138 -1.64 5.36 -8.60
CA PHE A 138 -1.67 5.76 -10.00
C PHE A 138 -0.81 7.01 -10.21
N THR A 139 -0.18 7.11 -11.36
CA THR A 139 0.79 8.16 -11.66
C THR A 139 0.42 8.95 -12.92
N ASN A 140 0.77 10.24 -12.91
CA ASN A 140 0.84 11.09 -14.09
C ASN A 140 2.13 11.92 -14.01
N THR A 141 2.94 11.92 -15.06
CA THR A 141 4.27 12.51 -15.02
C THR A 141 4.60 13.20 -16.34
N TYR A 142 5.47 14.23 -16.31
CA TYR A 142 5.94 14.88 -17.53
C TYR A 142 7.10 14.15 -18.19
N SER A 143 7.91 13.45 -17.42
CA SER A 143 9.02 12.64 -17.91
C SER A 143 8.85 11.17 -17.45
N PRO A 144 9.36 10.20 -18.21
CA PRO A 144 9.35 8.81 -17.79
C PRO A 144 10.04 8.61 -16.46
N ILE A 145 9.59 7.63 -15.72
CA ILE A 145 10.00 7.33 -14.36
C ILE A 145 10.27 5.85 -14.16
N THR A 146 11.43 5.49 -13.57
CA THR A 146 11.81 4.10 -13.23
C THR A 146 12.35 4.01 -11.81
N ASN A 147 11.91 3.10 -11.01
CA ASN A 147 12.50 2.75 -9.72
C ASN A 147 13.01 1.31 -9.77
N VAL A 148 14.17 1.07 -9.19
CA VAL A 148 14.71 -0.27 -8.98
C VAL A 148 15.11 -0.39 -7.53
N THR A 149 14.58 -1.41 -6.85
CA THR A 149 14.87 -1.71 -5.46
C THR A 149 15.35 -3.15 -5.33
N LEU A 150 16.45 -3.35 -4.64
CA LEU A 150 17.00 -4.66 -4.31
C LEU A 150 17.33 -4.69 -2.82
N ASN A 151 16.79 -5.69 -2.12
CA ASN A 151 17.16 -6.01 -0.75
C ASN A 151 17.63 -7.46 -0.72
N SER A 152 18.73 -7.73 0.00
CA SER A 152 19.27 -9.07 0.09
C SER A 152 19.88 -9.33 1.48
N CYS A 153 19.90 -10.58 1.88
CA CYS A 153 20.57 -11.02 3.09
C CYS A 153 20.95 -12.51 3.06
N GLY A 154 21.68 -12.93 4.07
CA GLY A 154 22.08 -14.33 4.24
C GLY A 154 23.10 -14.82 3.23
N ASN A 155 23.16 -16.11 3.04
CA ASN A 155 24.13 -16.81 2.20
C ASN A 155 23.42 -17.77 1.20
N ARG A 156 24.18 -18.72 0.64
CA ARG A 156 23.63 -19.71 -0.31
C ARG A 156 22.64 -20.68 0.32
N THR A 157 22.69 -20.89 1.64
CA THR A 157 21.82 -21.81 2.36
C THR A 157 20.52 -21.13 2.78
N ASN A 158 20.60 -19.89 3.33
CA ASN A 158 19.48 -19.19 3.96
C ASN A 158 19.23 -17.78 3.39
N GLY A 159 19.70 -17.50 2.17
CA GLY A 159 19.60 -16.18 1.57
C GLY A 159 18.15 -15.78 1.23
N GLU A 160 17.88 -14.48 1.34
CA GLU A 160 16.64 -13.85 0.93
C GLU A 160 16.94 -12.74 -0.08
N ASP A 161 16.10 -12.63 -1.12
CA ASP A 161 16.16 -11.60 -2.16
C ASP A 161 14.77 -10.99 -2.38
N ASP A 162 14.66 -9.66 -2.25
CA ASP A 162 13.46 -8.87 -2.56
C ASP A 162 13.84 -7.87 -3.67
N PHE A 163 13.30 -8.08 -4.86
CA PHE A 163 13.55 -7.24 -6.02
C PHE A 163 12.26 -6.63 -6.51
N LYS A 164 12.28 -5.30 -6.71
CA LYS A 164 11.17 -4.54 -7.27
C LYS A 164 11.67 -3.65 -8.41
N ALA A 165 10.92 -3.59 -9.47
CA ALA A 165 11.16 -2.66 -10.57
C ALA A 165 9.84 -2.04 -11.02
N MET A 166 9.83 -0.73 -11.19
CA MET A 166 8.66 0.03 -11.63
C MET A 166 9.07 0.97 -12.77
N PHE A 167 8.19 1.09 -13.74
CA PHE A 167 8.31 2.06 -14.83
C PHE A 167 6.96 2.74 -15.05
N ALA A 168 6.96 4.06 -15.19
CA ALA A 168 5.76 4.84 -15.48
C ALA A 168 6.06 5.93 -16.51
N VAL A 169 5.11 6.16 -17.40
CA VAL A 169 5.22 7.11 -18.50
C VAL A 169 3.84 7.66 -18.88
N ASN A 170 3.82 8.85 -19.46
CA ASN A 170 2.60 9.41 -20.02
C ASN A 170 2.61 9.40 -21.55
N ALA A 171 1.48 9.00 -22.14
CA ALA A 171 1.18 9.25 -23.55
C ALA A 171 0.35 10.54 -23.64
N GLY A 172 1.05 11.67 -23.73
CA GLY A 172 0.45 13.00 -23.69
C GLY A 172 0.06 13.43 -22.27
N LYS A 173 -0.80 14.47 -22.13
CA LYS A 173 -1.13 15.08 -20.84
C LYS A 173 -2.16 14.32 -20.01
N ARG A 174 -2.92 13.42 -20.62
CA ARG A 174 -4.12 12.81 -20.02
C ARG A 174 -4.01 11.32 -19.76
N LEU A 175 -3.14 10.62 -20.45
CA LEU A 175 -2.97 9.16 -20.34
C LEU A 175 -1.65 8.83 -19.67
N GLY A 176 -1.71 8.38 -18.43
CA GLY A 176 -0.60 7.80 -17.70
C GLY A 176 -0.68 6.28 -17.75
N MET A 177 0.46 5.59 -17.86
CA MET A 177 0.56 4.14 -17.85
C MET A 177 1.87 3.69 -17.22
N GLY A 178 1.89 2.47 -16.73
CA GLY A 178 3.11 1.90 -16.19
C GLY A 178 2.98 0.42 -15.91
N PHE A 179 4.10 -0.15 -15.51
CA PHE A 179 4.16 -1.51 -15.02
C PHE A 179 5.07 -1.61 -13.81
N ARG A 180 4.81 -2.60 -12.98
CA ARG A 180 5.60 -2.95 -11.80
C ARG A 180 5.81 -4.45 -11.74
N PHE A 181 7.00 -4.81 -11.34
CA PHE A 181 7.44 -6.17 -11.14
C PHE A 181 7.95 -6.31 -9.71
N ASP A 182 7.42 -7.28 -8.97
CA ASP A 182 7.85 -7.60 -7.62
C ASP A 182 8.25 -9.07 -7.56
N TYR A 183 9.43 -9.35 -7.04
CA TYR A 183 9.94 -10.72 -6.84
C TYR A 183 10.49 -10.85 -5.43
N LYS A 184 9.99 -11.83 -4.69
CA LYS A 184 10.47 -12.19 -3.36
C LYS A 184 10.89 -13.65 -3.37
N TYR A 185 12.09 -13.90 -2.92
CA TYR A 185 12.62 -15.24 -2.80
C TYR A 185 13.33 -15.42 -1.47
N GLY A 186 12.89 -16.38 -0.65
CA GLY A 186 13.53 -16.78 0.59
C GLY A 186 13.86 -18.27 0.55
N ARG A 187 15.08 -18.65 0.85
CA ARG A 187 15.50 -20.07 0.91
C ARG A 187 14.98 -20.76 2.16
N GLY A 188 14.76 -19.99 3.24
CA GLY A 188 14.42 -20.49 4.55
C GLY A 188 15.64 -20.61 5.46
N TYR A 189 15.43 -20.38 6.73
CA TYR A 189 16.46 -20.55 7.77
C TYR A 189 16.38 -21.94 8.39
N TYR A 190 15.21 -22.51 8.45
CA TYR A 190 14.93 -23.88 8.86
C TYR A 190 14.68 -24.75 7.63
N ASP A 191 14.81 -26.06 7.81
CA ASP A 191 14.57 -26.99 6.70
C ASP A 191 13.14 -26.85 6.13
N SER A 192 12.99 -27.06 4.84
CA SER A 192 11.69 -27.05 4.14
C SER A 192 10.86 -25.77 4.32
N GLN A 193 11.49 -24.57 4.38
CA GLN A 193 10.85 -23.28 4.66
C GLN A 193 10.92 -22.28 3.49
N SER A 194 11.23 -22.68 2.28
CA SER A 194 11.44 -21.74 1.18
C SER A 194 10.15 -21.05 0.70
N THR A 195 10.30 -19.81 0.23
CA THR A 195 9.24 -19.03 -0.42
C THR A 195 9.71 -18.53 -1.78
N SER A 196 8.79 -18.41 -2.73
CA SER A 196 9.06 -17.83 -4.05
C SER A 196 7.79 -17.16 -4.57
N HIS A 197 7.79 -15.85 -4.63
CA HIS A 197 6.65 -15.07 -5.07
C HIS A 197 7.04 -14.14 -6.21
N PHE A 198 6.15 -14.07 -7.17
CA PHE A 198 6.31 -13.26 -8.37
C PHE A 198 5.00 -12.51 -8.62
N LYS A 199 5.07 -11.18 -8.77
CA LYS A 199 3.93 -10.35 -9.11
C LYS A 199 4.28 -9.43 -10.26
N TYR A 200 3.38 -9.34 -11.20
CA TYR A 200 3.42 -8.38 -12.28
C TYR A 200 2.15 -7.52 -12.25
N THR A 201 2.29 -6.21 -12.30
CA THR A 201 1.17 -5.28 -12.29
C THR A 201 1.31 -4.29 -13.43
N MET A 202 0.27 -4.11 -14.22
CA MET A 202 0.14 -3.06 -15.23
C MET A 202 -0.99 -2.12 -14.82
N TRP A 203 -0.82 -0.84 -15.08
CA TRP A 203 -1.89 0.12 -14.87
C TRP A 203 -1.95 1.16 -15.98
N GLY A 204 -3.13 1.74 -16.12
CA GLY A 204 -3.39 2.87 -16.98
C GLY A 204 -4.39 3.81 -16.34
N SER A 205 -4.23 5.11 -16.56
CA SER A 205 -5.15 6.12 -16.10
C SER A 205 -5.36 7.18 -17.16
N TYR A 206 -6.61 7.41 -17.52
CA TYR A 206 -7.00 8.51 -18.42
C TYR A 206 -7.76 9.57 -17.63
N ILE A 207 -7.25 10.79 -17.62
CA ILE A 207 -7.81 11.91 -16.87
C ILE A 207 -8.24 13.01 -17.85
N GLY A 208 -9.46 12.87 -18.34
CA GLY A 208 -10.12 13.90 -19.16
C GLY A 208 -11.13 14.71 -18.36
N ASP A 209 -11.66 15.77 -18.97
CA ASP A 209 -12.64 16.66 -18.31
C ASP A 209 -14.01 15.97 -18.17
N ARG A 210 -14.46 15.31 -19.23
CA ARG A 210 -15.75 14.60 -19.25
C ARG A 210 -15.63 13.11 -18.96
N TYR A 211 -14.54 12.48 -19.39
CA TYR A 211 -14.31 11.05 -19.21
C TYR A 211 -13.04 10.81 -18.42
N GLN A 212 -13.10 9.90 -17.46
CA GLN A 212 -11.96 9.45 -16.68
C GLN A 212 -12.03 7.93 -16.57
N ALA A 213 -10.88 7.28 -16.61
CA ALA A 213 -10.80 5.84 -16.48
C ALA A 213 -9.51 5.43 -15.74
N HIS A 214 -9.60 4.34 -14.98
CA HIS A 214 -8.48 3.68 -14.32
C HIS A 214 -8.55 2.19 -14.63
N LEU A 215 -7.45 1.62 -15.05
CA LEU A 215 -7.27 0.20 -15.29
C LEU A 215 -6.12 -0.31 -14.44
N LEU A 216 -6.32 -1.42 -13.75
CA LEU A 216 -5.27 -2.14 -13.04
C LEU A 216 -5.40 -3.62 -13.42
N PHE A 217 -4.30 -4.20 -13.89
CA PHE A 217 -4.17 -5.63 -14.16
C PHE A 217 -3.00 -6.17 -13.35
N SER A 218 -3.21 -7.24 -12.60
CA SER A 218 -2.16 -7.85 -11.80
C SER A 218 -2.21 -9.36 -11.89
N THR A 219 -1.05 -10.00 -12.04
CA THR A 219 -0.89 -11.44 -11.88
C THR A 219 0.04 -11.70 -10.71
N LEU A 220 -0.28 -12.71 -9.91
CA LEU A 220 0.49 -13.09 -8.75
C LEU A 220 0.67 -14.60 -8.74
N HIS A 221 1.93 -15.04 -8.66
CA HIS A 221 2.31 -16.43 -8.46
C HIS A 221 3.03 -16.58 -7.13
N GLN A 222 2.52 -17.42 -6.27
CA GLN A 222 3.06 -17.66 -4.93
C GLN A 222 3.36 -19.14 -4.75
N LYS A 223 4.51 -19.42 -4.17
CA LYS A 223 4.87 -20.75 -3.67
C LYS A 223 5.50 -20.60 -2.31
N ALA A 224 4.99 -21.33 -1.33
CA ALA A 224 5.56 -21.45 0.01
C ALA A 224 5.74 -22.93 0.33
N THR A 225 6.95 -23.30 0.76
CA THR A 225 7.22 -24.64 1.28
C THR A 225 6.78 -24.69 2.74
N GLU A 226 6.14 -25.77 3.12
CA GLU A 226 5.50 -25.95 4.41
C GLU A 226 6.27 -27.00 5.21
N ASN A 227 6.94 -26.57 6.29
CA ASN A 227 7.70 -27.47 7.14
C ASN A 227 6.94 -27.95 8.39
N GLY A 228 5.75 -27.42 8.64
CA GLY A 228 4.95 -27.79 9.81
C GLY A 228 5.54 -27.32 11.15
N GLY A 229 6.58 -26.47 11.14
CA GLY A 229 7.33 -26.06 12.33
C GLY A 229 8.40 -27.06 12.75
N ILE A 230 9.21 -26.71 13.76
CA ILE A 230 10.25 -27.58 14.32
C ILE A 230 9.63 -28.68 15.16
N THR A 231 10.32 -29.82 15.27
CA THR A 231 9.84 -30.99 16.01
C THR A 231 9.92 -30.84 17.54
N ASN A 232 10.75 -29.98 18.06
CA ASN A 232 10.86 -29.66 19.48
C ASN A 232 11.32 -28.21 19.68
N ASP A 233 10.53 -27.42 20.41
CA ASP A 233 10.83 -26.02 20.72
C ASP A 233 12.09 -25.88 21.59
N ASP A 234 12.50 -26.92 22.31
CA ASP A 234 13.69 -26.91 23.16
C ASP A 234 14.99 -26.79 22.38
N TYR A 235 15.01 -27.14 21.08
CA TYR A 235 16.17 -26.83 20.21
C TYR A 235 16.52 -25.32 20.25
N ILE A 236 15.53 -24.48 20.50
CA ILE A 236 15.67 -23.03 20.59
C ILE A 236 15.71 -22.55 22.04
N LYS A 237 14.74 -23.01 22.88
CA LYS A 237 14.57 -22.53 24.26
C LYS A 237 15.64 -23.06 25.18
N HIS A 238 15.97 -24.34 25.05
CA HIS A 238 16.87 -25.10 25.90
C HIS A 238 17.87 -25.94 25.10
N PRO A 239 18.71 -25.33 24.23
CA PRO A 239 19.66 -26.08 23.41
C PRO A 239 20.67 -26.88 24.23
N GLU A 240 20.84 -26.52 25.50
CA GLU A 240 21.68 -27.23 26.46
C GLU A 240 21.17 -28.64 26.85
N LEU A 241 19.93 -28.99 26.50
CA LEU A 241 19.37 -30.33 26.71
C LEU A 241 19.83 -31.36 25.66
N PHE A 242 20.45 -30.91 24.58
CA PHE A 242 20.90 -31.78 23.50
C PHE A 242 22.42 -31.96 23.54
N GLU A 243 22.88 -33.17 23.19
CA GLU A 243 24.31 -33.49 23.16
C GLU A 243 25.06 -32.73 22.06
N ASP A 244 24.39 -32.52 20.91
CA ASP A 244 24.93 -31.80 19.75
C ASP A 244 24.37 -30.38 19.65
N THR A 245 25.17 -29.47 19.09
CA THR A 245 24.72 -28.12 18.74
C THR A 245 24.22 -28.11 17.30
N TYR A 246 22.95 -27.84 17.12
CA TYR A 246 22.30 -27.79 15.80
C TYR A 246 22.39 -26.38 15.20
N ALA A 247 22.78 -26.28 13.94
CA ALA A 247 22.54 -25.07 13.16
C ALA A 247 21.05 -24.96 12.81
N GLU A 248 20.53 -23.75 12.54
CA GLU A 248 19.10 -23.53 12.29
C GLU A 248 18.51 -24.44 11.21
N ASN A 249 19.28 -24.67 10.12
CA ASN A 249 18.90 -25.54 9.01
C ASN A 249 19.07 -27.05 9.29
N GLU A 250 19.63 -27.43 10.41
CA GLU A 250 19.78 -28.82 10.86
C GLU A 250 18.73 -29.24 11.88
N ILE A 251 17.99 -28.26 12.44
CA ILE A 251 16.89 -28.54 13.36
C ILE A 251 15.77 -29.29 12.63
N PRO A 252 15.36 -30.49 13.13
CA PRO A 252 14.34 -31.28 12.46
C PRO A 252 12.98 -30.56 12.41
N THR A 253 12.31 -30.67 11.26
CA THR A 253 10.97 -30.15 11.01
C THR A 253 9.96 -31.28 10.81
N VAL A 254 8.67 -30.98 11.06
CA VAL A 254 7.61 -31.99 11.06
C VAL A 254 7.25 -32.47 9.67
N LEU A 255 7.15 -31.53 8.68
CA LEU A 255 6.75 -31.84 7.31
C LEU A 255 7.93 -31.64 6.36
N GLN A 256 8.05 -32.53 5.40
CA GLN A 256 9.03 -32.45 4.32
C GLN A 256 8.36 -32.63 2.97
N GLN A 257 8.87 -31.93 1.95
CA GLN A 257 8.34 -31.96 0.58
C GLN A 257 6.84 -31.62 0.50
N ASN A 258 6.40 -30.65 1.31
CA ASN A 258 5.06 -30.10 1.29
C ASN A 258 5.12 -28.63 0.89
N TRP A 259 4.16 -28.16 0.10
CA TRP A 259 4.06 -26.75 -0.29
C TRP A 259 2.67 -26.32 -0.74
N ASN A 260 2.39 -25.06 -0.52
CA ASN A 260 1.26 -24.35 -1.10
C ASN A 260 1.68 -23.59 -2.36
N ARG A 261 0.84 -23.61 -3.38
CA ARG A 261 0.99 -22.84 -4.58
C ARG A 261 -0.31 -22.07 -4.85
N ASN A 262 -0.23 -20.76 -4.92
CA ASN A 262 -1.34 -19.88 -5.26
C ASN A 262 -1.04 -19.13 -6.55
N ASN A 263 -2.00 -19.10 -7.48
CA ASN A 263 -1.97 -18.26 -8.66
C ASN A 263 -3.20 -17.37 -8.64
N SER A 264 -3.03 -16.08 -8.90
CA SER A 264 -4.17 -15.18 -9.03
C SER A 264 -4.01 -14.21 -10.19
N ILE A 265 -5.15 -13.79 -10.72
CA ILE A 265 -5.28 -12.76 -11.73
C ILE A 265 -6.33 -11.78 -11.23
N HIS A 266 -5.98 -10.48 -11.23
CA HIS A 266 -6.85 -9.40 -10.80
C HIS A 266 -6.99 -8.39 -11.93
N VAL A 267 -8.21 -8.05 -12.27
CA VAL A 267 -8.55 -7.00 -13.22
C VAL A 267 -9.49 -6.02 -12.54
N PHE A 268 -9.08 -4.79 -12.47
CA PHE A 268 -9.91 -3.70 -11.99
C PHE A 268 -10.03 -2.66 -13.08
N PHE A 269 -11.26 -2.29 -13.40
CA PHE A 269 -11.57 -1.24 -14.37
C PHE A 269 -12.65 -0.33 -13.80
N ASN A 270 -12.28 0.92 -13.57
CA ASN A 270 -13.23 1.96 -13.19
C ASN A 270 -13.27 3.02 -14.27
N HIS A 271 -14.46 3.45 -14.65
CA HIS A 271 -14.62 4.60 -15.51
C HIS A 271 -15.82 5.45 -15.12
N ARG A 272 -15.71 6.73 -15.41
CA ARG A 272 -16.79 7.67 -15.16
C ARG A 272 -16.97 8.63 -16.32
N TYR A 273 -18.23 8.97 -16.57
CA TYR A 273 -18.61 10.01 -17.51
C TYR A 273 -19.27 11.16 -16.76
N ASN A 274 -18.68 12.35 -16.85
CA ASN A 274 -19.12 13.55 -16.19
C ASN A 274 -20.02 14.36 -17.11
N VAL A 275 -21.20 14.71 -16.65
CA VAL A 275 -22.12 15.65 -17.27
C VAL A 275 -22.07 16.97 -16.50
N GLY A 276 -21.89 18.09 -17.21
CA GLY A 276 -21.74 19.39 -16.58
C GLY A 276 -21.66 20.51 -17.61
N PHE A 277 -21.15 21.65 -17.21
CA PHE A 277 -21.05 22.84 -18.03
C PHE A 277 -19.65 23.47 -17.97
N ASN A 278 -19.33 24.27 -18.98
CA ASN A 278 -18.09 25.04 -18.99
C ASN A 278 -18.29 26.39 -18.29
N ARG A 279 -17.41 26.70 -17.36
CA ARG A 279 -17.34 27.97 -16.65
C ARG A 279 -16.04 28.69 -17.06
N LYS A 280 -16.14 29.98 -17.33
CA LYS A 280 -14.94 30.81 -17.53
C LYS A 280 -14.33 31.16 -16.17
N VAL A 281 -13.09 30.76 -15.95
CA VAL A 281 -12.33 31.05 -14.74
C VAL A 281 -11.05 31.79 -15.14
N ARG A 282 -10.63 32.75 -14.33
CA ARG A 282 -9.35 33.42 -14.53
C ARG A 282 -8.19 32.44 -14.39
N MET A 283 -7.25 32.48 -15.31
CA MET A 283 -6.03 31.69 -15.25
C MET A 283 -5.23 32.07 -14.01
N THR A 284 -4.52 31.10 -13.44
CA THR A 284 -3.52 31.37 -12.40
C THR A 284 -2.34 32.17 -12.97
N ASP A 285 -1.59 32.82 -12.10
CA ASP A 285 -0.42 33.61 -12.55
C ASP A 285 0.62 32.74 -13.27
N GLU A 286 0.76 31.48 -12.88
CA GLU A 286 1.63 30.50 -13.56
C GLU A 286 1.10 30.13 -14.96
N GLU A 287 -0.20 29.91 -15.09
CA GLU A 287 -0.83 29.64 -16.38
C GLU A 287 -0.75 30.85 -17.31
N ILE A 288 -0.87 32.07 -16.78
CA ILE A 288 -0.69 33.31 -17.53
C ILE A 288 0.76 33.42 -18.02
N LYS A 289 1.75 33.14 -17.16
CA LYS A 289 3.17 33.14 -17.55
C LYS A 289 3.44 32.07 -18.62
N ALA A 290 2.95 30.86 -18.44
CA ALA A 290 3.10 29.77 -19.41
C ALA A 290 2.46 30.14 -20.79
N LYS A 291 1.28 30.77 -20.77
CA LYS A 291 0.61 31.23 -22.00
C LYS A 291 1.36 32.35 -22.68
N LYS A 292 1.88 33.33 -21.94
CA LYS A 292 2.75 34.38 -22.48
C LYS A 292 3.99 33.82 -23.13
N PHE A 293 4.65 32.87 -22.45
CA PHE A 293 5.81 32.16 -22.99
C PHE A 293 5.49 31.42 -24.29
N ALA A 294 4.39 30.64 -24.31
CA ALA A 294 3.97 29.91 -25.50
C ALA A 294 3.62 30.86 -26.69
N MET A 295 3.01 32.02 -26.40
CA MET A 295 2.73 33.03 -27.42
C MET A 295 4.01 33.66 -27.96
N ALA A 296 4.98 33.97 -27.10
CA ALA A 296 6.27 34.52 -27.50
C ALA A 296 7.08 33.53 -28.34
N SER A 297 7.16 32.25 -27.88
CA SER A 297 7.84 31.19 -28.63
C SER A 297 7.20 30.92 -30.02
N LYS A 298 5.86 30.93 -30.08
CA LYS A 298 5.16 30.79 -31.35
C LYS A 298 5.44 31.95 -32.34
N LYS A 299 5.57 33.18 -31.80
CA LYS A 299 5.91 34.35 -32.61
C LYS A 299 7.34 34.28 -33.09
N GLU A 300 8.27 33.82 -32.29
CA GLU A 300 9.68 33.60 -32.64
C GLU A 300 9.82 32.55 -33.72
N ASN A 301 9.20 31.35 -33.53
CA ASN A 301 9.23 30.30 -34.55
C ASN A 301 8.62 30.74 -35.86
N ALA A 302 7.50 31.49 -35.87
CA ALA A 302 6.90 32.01 -37.08
C ALA A 302 7.80 33.05 -37.77
N ALA A 303 8.58 33.82 -37.03
CA ALA A 303 9.56 34.75 -37.59
C ALA A 303 10.77 34.01 -38.18
N GLU A 304 11.24 32.94 -37.53
CA GLU A 304 12.31 32.08 -38.08
C GLU A 304 11.86 31.35 -39.35
N ASP A 305 10.65 30.77 -39.36
CA ASP A 305 10.08 30.10 -40.53
C ASP A 305 9.97 31.08 -41.70
N ALA A 306 9.47 32.30 -41.46
CA ALA A 306 9.39 33.35 -42.51
C ALA A 306 10.78 33.77 -43.04
N LYS A 307 11.78 33.84 -42.15
CA LYS A 307 13.17 34.12 -42.50
C LYS A 307 13.78 32.99 -43.33
N GLU A 308 13.50 31.76 -42.98
CA GLU A 308 13.99 30.58 -43.72
C GLU A 308 13.32 30.45 -45.10
N GLU A 309 12.02 30.73 -45.22
CA GLU A 309 11.31 30.77 -46.49
C GLU A 309 11.86 31.87 -47.40
N ALA A 310 12.11 33.06 -46.87
CA ALA A 310 12.70 34.16 -47.63
C ALA A 310 14.13 33.84 -48.09
N ARG A 311 14.91 33.16 -47.27
CA ARG A 311 16.25 32.64 -47.61
C ARG A 311 16.21 31.59 -48.71
N LYS A 312 15.23 30.69 -48.68
CA LYS A 312 15.00 29.71 -49.76
C LYS A 312 14.59 30.38 -51.07
N LYS A 313 13.71 31.39 -51.04
CA LYS A 313 13.30 32.19 -52.24
C LYS A 313 14.46 32.98 -52.83
N ALA A 314 15.25 33.70 -52.04
CA ALA A 314 16.42 34.40 -52.48
C ALA A 314 17.44 33.48 -53.14
N ARG A 315 17.62 32.28 -52.66
CA ARG A 315 18.50 31.24 -53.22
C ARG A 315 17.98 30.68 -54.53
N GLN A 316 16.67 30.56 -54.71
CA GLN A 316 16.03 30.18 -56.00
C GLN A 316 16.09 31.23 -57.02
N GLU A 317 16.04 32.54 -56.63
CA GLU A 317 16.10 33.68 -57.50
C GLU A 317 17.55 34.17 -57.82
N GLY A 318 18.57 33.49 -57.24
CA GLY A 318 19.97 33.89 -57.45
C GLY A 318 20.37 35.24 -56.83
N LYS A 319 19.55 35.74 -55.89
CA LYS A 319 19.77 37.01 -55.18
C LYS A 319 20.46 36.79 -53.86
N LYS A 320 21.27 37.73 -53.39
CA LYS A 320 21.81 37.70 -52.01
C LYS A 320 20.68 37.98 -51.05
N PHE A 321 20.59 37.12 -50.04
CA PHE A 321 19.63 37.25 -48.92
C PHE A 321 20.07 38.42 -48.03
N ASP A 322 19.18 39.39 -47.85
CA ASP A 322 19.41 40.55 -46.99
C ASP A 322 18.88 40.17 -45.56
N GLU A 323 19.81 39.92 -44.65
CA GLU A 323 19.51 39.51 -43.27
C GLU A 323 19.00 40.69 -42.42
N ASP A 324 19.41 41.93 -42.76
CA ASP A 324 19.05 43.16 -42.02
C ASP A 324 17.60 43.60 -42.28
N ALA A 325 17.01 43.18 -43.42
CA ALA A 325 15.62 43.45 -43.77
C ALA A 325 14.60 42.76 -42.86
N PHE A 326 15.00 41.72 -42.16
CA PHE A 326 14.13 40.97 -41.23
C PHE A 326 14.23 41.42 -39.76
N GLY A 327 15.05 42.44 -39.47
CA GLY A 327 15.27 42.92 -38.10
C GLY A 327 15.98 41.89 -37.20
N LYS A 328 16.49 42.33 -36.07
CA LYS A 328 17.00 41.40 -35.05
C LYS A 328 15.83 40.66 -34.46
N THR A 329 15.67 39.39 -34.77
CA THR A 329 14.73 38.48 -34.07
C THR A 329 15.06 38.53 -32.56
N PRO A 330 14.12 38.86 -31.69
CA PRO A 330 14.40 38.81 -30.25
C PRO A 330 14.82 37.38 -29.90
N LYS A 331 16.08 37.19 -29.53
CA LYS A 331 16.53 35.89 -29.08
C LYS A 331 15.81 35.59 -27.76
N PHE A 332 14.80 34.78 -27.86
CA PHE A 332 14.16 34.22 -26.69
C PHE A 332 15.10 33.17 -26.11
N ALA A 333 15.65 33.42 -24.93
CA ALA A 333 16.67 32.57 -24.33
C ALA A 333 16.12 31.24 -23.80
N GLY A 334 15.09 30.67 -24.39
CA GLY A 334 14.55 29.38 -24.03
C GLY A 334 14.03 29.22 -22.58
N ARG A 335 14.18 30.26 -21.74
CA ARG A 335 13.71 30.34 -20.37
C ARG A 335 12.87 31.59 -20.16
N PRO A 336 11.74 31.51 -19.44
CA PRO A 336 11.07 32.70 -18.92
C PRO A 336 12.05 33.54 -18.08
N ASP A 337 11.95 34.87 -18.07
CA ASP A 337 12.83 35.75 -17.29
C ASP A 337 12.81 35.45 -15.80
N ASP A 338 11.73 34.83 -15.31
CA ASP A 338 11.55 34.37 -13.92
C ASP A 338 12.08 32.95 -13.66
N ALA A 339 12.57 32.24 -14.68
CA ALA A 339 13.27 30.95 -14.54
C ALA A 339 14.78 31.09 -14.31
N LYS A 340 15.28 32.28 -13.98
CA LYS A 340 16.66 32.51 -13.59
C LYS A 340 16.93 31.81 -12.27
N ILE A 341 18.01 31.02 -12.23
CA ILE A 341 18.49 30.41 -11.00
C ILE A 341 19.02 31.56 -10.11
N ALA A 342 18.61 31.58 -8.86
CA ALA A 342 19.15 32.54 -7.88
C ALA A 342 20.68 32.43 -7.85
N GLY A 343 21.38 33.46 -8.34
CA GLY A 343 22.82 33.50 -8.46
C GLY A 343 23.36 33.91 -9.83
N ASP A 344 22.52 33.96 -10.87
CA ASP A 344 22.91 34.35 -12.24
C ASP A 344 22.90 35.89 -12.50
N GLU A 345 22.56 36.70 -11.50
CA GLU A 345 22.67 38.16 -11.61
C GLU A 345 23.81 38.70 -10.76
N PRO A 346 24.74 39.48 -11.31
CA PRO A 346 25.53 40.41 -10.54
C PRO A 346 24.54 41.39 -9.90
N ALA A 347 24.70 41.64 -8.62
CA ALA A 347 23.90 42.59 -7.86
C ALA A 347 23.81 43.90 -8.63
N ALA A 348 22.67 44.16 -9.26
CA ALA A 348 22.43 45.44 -9.88
C ALA A 348 22.30 46.47 -8.78
N ASP A 349 23.19 47.43 -8.79
CA ASP A 349 23.17 48.61 -7.96
C ASP A 349 21.76 49.22 -7.97
N LYS A 350 21.11 49.25 -6.85
CA LYS A 350 19.85 49.97 -6.62
C LYS A 350 20.17 51.48 -6.57
N LYS A 351 20.49 52.04 -7.72
CA LYS A 351 20.45 53.49 -7.93
C LYS A 351 19.56 53.73 -9.15
N ASP A 352 18.57 54.61 -8.93
CA ASP A 352 17.56 55.13 -9.88
C ASP A 352 16.26 54.27 -10.05
N ALA A 353 15.63 53.96 -8.93
CA ALA A 353 14.18 53.90 -8.90
C ALA A 353 13.65 55.36 -8.94
N LYS A 354 13.24 55.84 -10.11
CA LYS A 354 12.48 57.08 -10.22
C LYS A 354 11.25 56.94 -9.33
N PRO A 355 10.91 57.97 -8.53
CA PRO A 355 9.72 57.94 -7.70
C PRO A 355 8.50 57.67 -8.60
N THR A 356 7.68 56.72 -8.27
CA THR A 356 6.41 56.47 -8.90
C THR A 356 5.61 57.75 -8.82
N GLU A 357 5.44 58.45 -9.93
CA GLU A 357 4.53 59.59 -10.05
C GLU A 357 3.16 59.13 -9.55
N ARG A 358 2.74 59.66 -8.42
CA ARG A 358 1.34 59.59 -8.01
C ARG A 358 0.55 60.31 -9.06
N ILE A 359 -0.21 59.58 -9.89
CA ILE A 359 -1.15 60.15 -10.84
C ILE A 359 -2.17 60.95 -10.03
N ALA A 360 -2.09 62.26 -10.04
CA ALA A 360 -3.07 63.10 -9.41
C ALA A 360 -4.37 63.00 -10.24
N VAL A 361 -5.35 62.30 -9.71
CA VAL A 361 -6.68 62.15 -10.32
C VAL A 361 -7.48 63.40 -10.03
N ASN A 362 -7.47 64.35 -10.97
CA ASN A 362 -8.30 65.56 -10.87
C ASN A 362 -9.71 65.29 -11.45
N GLY A 363 -10.65 64.99 -10.53
CA GLY A 363 -12.07 64.89 -10.82
C GLY A 363 -12.69 63.49 -10.80
N LYS A 364 -13.94 63.40 -10.45
CA LYS A 364 -14.75 62.18 -10.30
C LYS A 364 -14.81 61.38 -11.64
N SER A 365 -14.86 62.07 -12.79
CA SER A 365 -14.92 61.44 -14.09
C SER A 365 -13.61 60.73 -14.51
N ALA A 366 -12.46 61.22 -14.07
CA ALA A 366 -11.17 60.57 -14.29
C ALA A 366 -10.99 59.32 -13.38
N ALA A 367 -11.45 59.40 -12.15
CA ALA A 367 -11.50 58.22 -11.25
C ALA A 367 -12.46 57.14 -11.77
N ASP A 368 -13.62 57.51 -12.28
CA ASP A 368 -14.57 56.59 -12.88
C ASP A 368 -14.06 55.96 -14.17
N SER A 369 -13.27 56.70 -14.97
CA SER A 369 -12.63 56.15 -16.20
C SER A 369 -11.50 55.21 -15.87
N ILE A 370 -10.69 55.47 -14.85
CA ILE A 370 -9.65 54.56 -14.35
C ILE A 370 -10.28 53.27 -13.73
N MET A 371 -11.34 53.44 -12.91
CA MET A 371 -12.10 52.28 -12.41
C MET A 371 -12.76 51.47 -13.54
N ALA A 372 -13.23 52.14 -14.59
CA ALA A 372 -13.82 51.47 -15.76
C ALA A 372 -12.74 50.76 -16.59
N GLN A 373 -11.55 51.34 -16.71
CA GLN A 373 -10.38 50.65 -17.32
C GLN A 373 -9.86 49.49 -16.49
N GLU A 374 -9.79 49.63 -15.18
CA GLU A 374 -9.44 48.54 -14.30
C GLU A 374 -10.51 47.43 -14.30
N LYS A 375 -11.78 47.77 -14.31
CA LYS A 375 -12.88 46.83 -14.51
C LYS A 375 -12.83 46.14 -15.88
N LYS A 376 -12.47 46.87 -16.93
CA LYS A 376 -12.25 46.29 -18.28
C LYS A 376 -11.04 45.38 -18.35
N ALA A 377 -9.94 45.75 -17.70
CA ALA A 377 -8.75 44.90 -17.57
C ALA A 377 -9.02 43.63 -16.72
N ALA A 378 -9.86 43.74 -15.69
CA ALA A 378 -10.31 42.62 -14.93
C ALA A 378 -11.30 41.70 -15.68
N GLN A 379 -11.96 42.21 -16.72
CA GLN A 379 -12.83 41.48 -17.66
C GLN A 379 -12.09 41.00 -18.91
N ASP A 380 -10.76 41.12 -18.99
CA ASP A 380 -9.98 40.69 -20.15
C ASP A 380 -10.12 39.16 -20.33
N THR A 381 -10.93 38.80 -21.32
CA THR A 381 -11.22 37.39 -21.67
C THR A 381 -9.99 36.65 -22.20
N ALA A 382 -8.89 37.33 -22.52
CA ALA A 382 -7.64 36.71 -22.95
C ALA A 382 -6.99 35.85 -21.89
N TRP A 383 -7.19 36.17 -20.61
CA TRP A 383 -6.64 35.43 -19.43
C TRP A 383 -7.67 34.56 -18.74
N MET A 384 -8.80 34.30 -19.38
CA MET A 384 -9.79 33.34 -18.93
C MET A 384 -9.54 31.98 -19.60
N LYS A 385 -9.72 30.93 -18.83
CA LYS A 385 -9.78 29.54 -19.32
C LYS A 385 -11.20 29.01 -19.16
N ASN A 386 -11.60 28.14 -20.06
CA ASN A 386 -12.80 27.34 -19.86
C ASN A 386 -12.44 26.17 -18.96
N GLU A 387 -13.06 26.12 -17.77
CA GLU A 387 -12.99 25.03 -16.83
C GLU A 387 -14.30 24.25 -16.90
N TYR A 388 -14.19 22.93 -17.12
CA TYR A 388 -15.36 22.06 -17.10
C TYR A 388 -15.75 21.77 -15.67
N VAL A 389 -16.97 22.11 -15.28
CA VAL A 389 -17.54 21.86 -13.96
C VAL A 389 -18.52 20.70 -14.10
N PRO A 390 -18.17 19.49 -13.62
CA PRO A 390 -19.09 18.38 -13.60
C PRO A 390 -20.21 18.64 -12.59
N VAL A 391 -21.42 18.23 -12.87
CA VAL A 391 -22.62 18.33 -12.03
C VAL A 391 -23.04 16.95 -11.59
N THR A 392 -23.08 16.02 -12.53
CA THR A 392 -23.50 14.64 -12.33
C THR A 392 -22.50 13.73 -13.01
N SER A 393 -22.21 12.60 -12.38
CA SER A 393 -21.30 11.59 -12.92
C SER A 393 -21.97 10.23 -12.94
N PHE A 394 -21.87 9.54 -14.06
CA PHE A 394 -22.19 8.14 -14.19
C PHE A 394 -20.90 7.35 -14.02
N ILE A 395 -20.89 6.41 -13.09
CA ILE A 395 -19.70 5.64 -12.71
C ILE A 395 -20.00 4.17 -12.91
N HIS A 396 -19.08 3.46 -13.53
CA HIS A 396 -19.07 2.01 -13.58
C HIS A 396 -17.74 1.48 -13.10
N THR A 397 -17.79 0.46 -12.25
CA THR A 397 -16.62 -0.26 -11.73
C THR A 397 -16.79 -1.74 -11.97
N LEU A 398 -15.82 -2.35 -12.64
CA LEU A 398 -15.69 -3.79 -12.84
C LEU A 398 -14.48 -4.27 -12.03
N LYS A 399 -14.69 -5.27 -11.19
CA LYS A 399 -13.64 -6.02 -10.49
C LYS A 399 -13.79 -7.49 -10.88
N PHE A 400 -12.71 -8.09 -11.35
CA PHE A 400 -12.64 -9.51 -11.66
C PHE A 400 -11.40 -10.09 -10.99
N ASP A 401 -11.61 -11.07 -10.13
CA ASP A 401 -10.59 -11.79 -9.42
C ASP A 401 -10.69 -13.28 -9.74
N ASN A 402 -9.56 -13.91 -10.03
CA ASN A 402 -9.50 -15.35 -10.30
C ASN A 402 -8.33 -15.95 -9.52
N TYR A 403 -8.58 -17.00 -8.77
CA TYR A 403 -7.64 -17.67 -7.90
C TYR A 403 -7.60 -19.17 -8.17
N SER A 404 -6.42 -19.75 -8.04
CA SER A 404 -6.21 -21.20 -8.02
C SER A 404 -5.17 -21.53 -6.98
N ARG A 405 -5.53 -22.33 -5.98
CA ARG A 405 -4.64 -22.83 -4.94
C ARG A 405 -4.46 -24.33 -5.07
N THR A 406 -3.26 -24.81 -4.85
CA THR A 406 -2.97 -26.23 -4.74
C THR A 406 -2.10 -26.47 -3.53
N TYR A 407 -2.54 -27.32 -2.61
CA TYR A 407 -1.70 -27.90 -1.56
C TYR A 407 -1.17 -29.24 -2.03
N ILE A 408 0.14 -29.42 -1.99
CA ILE A 408 0.84 -30.62 -2.46
C ILE A 408 1.71 -31.12 -1.30
N ALA A 409 1.57 -32.40 -0.97
CA ALA A 409 2.39 -33.07 0.04
C ALA A 409 2.81 -34.44 -0.44
N TYR A 410 4.10 -34.75 -0.38
CA TYR A 410 4.66 -36.05 -0.71
C TYR A 410 5.18 -36.80 0.53
N GLN A 411 5.58 -36.09 1.58
CA GLN A 411 6.07 -36.68 2.80
C GLN A 411 5.37 -36.05 4.01
N THR A 412 4.47 -36.81 4.59
CA THR A 412 3.72 -36.45 5.80
C THR A 412 3.79 -37.65 6.75
N PRO A 413 4.06 -37.48 8.04
CA PRO A 413 3.96 -38.58 9.00
C PRO A 413 2.56 -39.20 8.98
N ALA A 414 2.47 -40.51 9.06
CA ALA A 414 1.21 -41.25 8.88
C ALA A 414 0.12 -40.89 9.91
N ASP A 415 0.52 -40.50 11.10
CA ASP A 415 -0.36 -40.11 12.22
C ASP A 415 -0.50 -38.58 12.39
N TYR A 416 0.04 -37.79 11.46
CA TYR A 416 0.02 -36.33 11.57
C TYR A 416 -1.40 -35.78 11.49
N TYR A 417 -2.24 -36.23 10.54
CA TYR A 417 -3.63 -35.79 10.43
C TYR A 417 -4.58 -36.78 11.11
N LEU A 418 -5.65 -36.27 11.74
CA LEU A 418 -6.64 -37.10 12.43
C LEU A 418 -7.57 -37.84 11.45
N ASN A 419 -7.97 -37.19 10.37
CA ASN A 419 -9.00 -37.67 9.46
C ASN A 419 -8.50 -37.77 8.01
N GLU A 420 -9.11 -38.66 7.26
CA GLU A 420 -8.97 -38.76 5.81
C GLU A 420 -10.35 -38.91 5.17
N TYR A 421 -10.72 -37.99 4.29
CA TYR A 421 -12.05 -37.91 3.69
C TYR A 421 -12.14 -38.52 2.29
N TYR A 422 -11.02 -38.58 1.57
CA TYR A 422 -10.93 -39.25 0.28
C TYR A 422 -9.53 -39.81 0.03
N THR A 423 -9.49 -40.95 -0.70
CA THR A 423 -8.25 -41.65 -1.07
C THR A 423 -7.93 -41.52 -2.54
N ALA A 424 -8.95 -41.25 -3.38
CA ALA A 424 -8.78 -41.04 -4.80
C ALA A 424 -8.16 -39.68 -5.08
N GLY A 425 -7.06 -39.61 -5.80
CA GLY A 425 -6.37 -38.37 -6.09
C GLY A 425 -5.46 -38.50 -7.31
N LYS A 426 -4.85 -37.38 -7.68
CA LYS A 426 -3.89 -37.31 -8.79
C LYS A 426 -2.64 -38.17 -8.54
N TYR A 427 -2.32 -38.42 -7.30
CA TYR A 427 -1.18 -39.23 -6.88
C TYR A 427 -1.66 -40.43 -6.07
N GLU A 428 -1.08 -41.60 -6.35
CA GLU A 428 -1.33 -42.81 -5.57
C GLU A 428 -0.66 -42.75 -4.20
N GLY A 429 -1.23 -43.46 -3.19
CA GLY A 429 -0.69 -43.57 -1.85
C GLY A 429 -0.98 -42.34 -0.96
N ASP A 430 -0.05 -42.00 -0.07
CA ASP A 430 -0.22 -40.97 0.98
C ASP A 430 -0.01 -39.54 0.46
N SER A 431 0.26 -39.35 -0.84
CA SER A 431 0.48 -38.04 -1.41
C SER A 431 -0.82 -37.22 -1.50
N ILE A 432 -0.74 -35.95 -1.09
CA ILE A 432 -1.88 -35.02 -1.08
C ILE A 432 -1.79 -34.10 -2.32
N TYR A 433 -2.93 -33.85 -2.95
CA TYR A 433 -3.08 -32.87 -4.01
C TYR A 433 -4.48 -32.23 -3.95
N ASP A 434 -4.62 -31.26 -3.04
CA ASP A 434 -5.87 -30.51 -2.87
C ASP A 434 -5.87 -29.28 -3.77
N ASN A 435 -6.79 -29.20 -4.70
CA ASN A 435 -6.93 -28.08 -5.64
C ASN A 435 -8.22 -27.31 -5.33
N THR A 436 -8.09 -26.01 -5.11
CA THR A 436 -9.19 -25.10 -4.81
C THR A 436 -9.16 -23.96 -5.80
N LYS A 437 -10.29 -23.67 -6.47
CA LYS A 437 -10.40 -22.53 -7.39
C LYS A 437 -11.57 -21.65 -7.03
N HIS A 438 -11.39 -20.37 -7.31
CA HIS A 438 -12.40 -19.35 -7.12
C HIS A 438 -12.25 -18.25 -8.16
N TRP A 439 -13.39 -17.81 -8.72
CA TRP A 439 -13.42 -16.54 -9.41
C TRP A 439 -14.63 -15.72 -8.97
N GLU A 440 -14.44 -14.40 -8.97
CA GLU A 440 -15.43 -13.40 -8.58
C GLU A 440 -15.46 -12.29 -9.64
N MET A 441 -16.67 -11.87 -10.02
CA MET A 441 -16.89 -10.74 -10.91
C MET A 441 -17.92 -9.81 -10.30
N LYS A 442 -17.48 -8.66 -9.84
CA LYS A 442 -18.33 -7.62 -9.25
C LYS A 442 -18.45 -6.42 -10.18
N ASN A 443 -19.68 -6.03 -10.47
CA ASN A 443 -20.02 -4.84 -11.24
C ASN A 443 -20.77 -3.86 -10.36
N THR A 444 -20.31 -2.62 -10.30
CA THR A 444 -20.98 -1.53 -9.57
C THR A 444 -21.31 -0.39 -10.51
N LEU A 445 -22.58 -0.02 -10.57
CA LEU A 445 -23.09 1.14 -11.31
C LEU A 445 -23.50 2.21 -10.29
N ALA A 446 -23.02 3.43 -10.46
CA ALA A 446 -23.34 4.53 -9.54
C ALA A 446 -23.68 5.81 -10.29
N LEU A 447 -24.60 6.57 -9.70
CA LEU A 447 -24.92 7.93 -10.06
C LEU A 447 -24.42 8.85 -8.94
N ALA A 448 -23.59 9.81 -9.28
CA ALA A 448 -23.01 10.76 -8.33
C ALA A 448 -23.40 12.20 -8.66
N THR A 449 -23.74 12.98 -7.64
CA THR A 449 -23.87 14.43 -7.74
C THR A 449 -22.71 15.11 -7.05
N LEU A 450 -22.31 16.28 -7.56
CA LEU A 450 -21.17 17.01 -7.01
C LEU A 450 -21.48 17.64 -5.66
N GLU A 451 -20.44 17.68 -4.83
CA GLU A 451 -20.46 18.45 -3.58
C GLU A 451 -20.73 19.93 -3.85
N GLY A 452 -21.71 20.48 -3.17
CA GLY A 452 -22.10 21.90 -3.29
C GLY A 452 -23.11 22.21 -4.38
N PHE A 453 -23.56 21.23 -5.18
CA PHE A 453 -24.63 21.44 -6.16
C PHE A 453 -25.98 21.70 -5.50
N SER A 454 -26.27 21.05 -4.37
CA SER A 454 -27.48 21.29 -3.58
C SER A 454 -27.28 22.41 -2.57
N LYS A 455 -28.15 23.38 -2.57
CA LYS A 455 -28.17 24.47 -1.56
C LYS A 455 -28.47 23.92 -0.14
N TRP A 456 -29.16 22.79 -0.04
CA TRP A 456 -29.58 22.16 1.19
C TRP A 456 -28.54 21.24 1.79
N ALA A 457 -27.93 20.38 0.96
CA ALA A 457 -26.87 19.52 1.37
C ALA A 457 -25.58 20.01 0.69
N LYS A 458 -24.72 20.73 1.41
CA LYS A 458 -23.37 21.09 0.92
C LYS A 458 -22.46 19.86 0.83
N ALA A 459 -22.99 18.74 0.36
CA ALA A 459 -22.39 17.42 0.30
C ALA A 459 -22.58 16.80 -1.07
N GLY A 460 -21.68 15.93 -1.48
CA GLY A 460 -21.86 15.03 -2.62
C GLY A 460 -22.72 13.83 -2.23
N LEU A 461 -23.64 13.45 -3.11
CA LEU A 461 -24.50 12.28 -2.92
C LEU A 461 -24.21 11.28 -4.04
N LYS A 462 -24.11 10.00 -3.68
CA LYS A 462 -24.05 8.89 -4.65
C LYS A 462 -25.11 7.86 -4.30
N ALA A 463 -25.70 7.27 -5.33
CA ALA A 463 -26.52 6.09 -5.22
C ALA A 463 -25.92 5.02 -6.15
N PHE A 464 -25.91 3.76 -5.73
CA PHE A 464 -25.30 2.68 -6.48
C PHE A 464 -26.05 1.37 -6.35
N VAL A 465 -25.81 0.52 -7.34
CA VAL A 465 -26.21 -0.88 -7.34
C VAL A 465 -24.99 -1.71 -7.69
N SER A 466 -24.77 -2.82 -6.99
CA SER A 466 -23.70 -3.77 -7.27
C SER A 466 -24.29 -5.15 -7.57
N TYR A 467 -23.73 -5.83 -8.55
CA TYR A 467 -24.02 -7.23 -8.89
C TYR A 467 -22.73 -8.03 -8.80
N ASP A 468 -22.75 -9.08 -8.01
CA ASP A 468 -21.61 -9.92 -7.70
C ASP A 468 -21.92 -11.37 -8.11
N LEU A 469 -21.01 -11.97 -8.89
CA LEU A 469 -21.02 -13.35 -9.32
C LEU A 469 -19.80 -14.07 -8.79
N ARG A 470 -19.99 -15.19 -8.13
CA ARG A 470 -18.94 -15.99 -7.50
C ARG A 470 -19.05 -17.44 -7.92
N HIS A 471 -17.92 -18.04 -8.23
CA HIS A 471 -17.80 -19.45 -8.56
C HIS A 471 -16.69 -20.09 -7.73
N PHE A 472 -16.97 -21.30 -7.21
CA PHE A 472 -16.02 -22.04 -6.40
C PHE A 472 -15.90 -23.47 -6.91
N GLU A 473 -14.67 -24.01 -6.91
CA GLU A 473 -14.40 -25.42 -7.18
C GLU A 473 -13.63 -26.01 -6.00
N LEU A 474 -14.10 -27.11 -5.46
CA LEU A 474 -13.50 -27.87 -4.36
C LEU A 474 -13.33 -29.35 -4.77
N PRO A 475 -12.39 -30.10 -4.15
CA PRO A 475 -12.30 -31.54 -4.33
C PRO A 475 -13.59 -32.24 -3.91
N ASP A 476 -13.85 -33.38 -4.56
CA ASP A 476 -14.93 -34.33 -4.23
C ASP A 476 -14.34 -35.60 -3.62
N THR A 477 -15.12 -36.34 -2.84
CA THR A 477 -14.75 -37.61 -2.22
C THR A 477 -14.41 -38.71 -3.23
N GLU A 478 -14.93 -38.64 -4.46
CA GLU A 478 -14.65 -39.59 -5.53
C GLU A 478 -13.48 -39.16 -6.46
N GLY A 479 -12.73 -38.12 -6.06
CA GLY A 479 -11.63 -37.58 -6.87
C GLY A 479 -12.07 -36.64 -7.99
N GLY A 480 -13.33 -36.26 -8.01
CA GLY A 480 -13.93 -35.26 -8.90
C GLY A 480 -13.77 -33.84 -8.37
N VAL A 481 -14.63 -32.95 -8.89
CA VAL A 481 -14.69 -31.53 -8.52
C VAL A 481 -16.13 -31.14 -8.24
N MET A 482 -16.39 -30.65 -7.03
CA MET A 482 -17.66 -30.03 -6.67
C MET A 482 -17.63 -28.54 -7.05
N LYS A 483 -18.75 -28.06 -7.61
CA LYS A 483 -18.88 -26.68 -8.11
C LYS A 483 -20.02 -25.97 -7.40
N TYR A 484 -19.72 -24.75 -6.93
CA TYR A 484 -20.69 -23.89 -6.28
C TYR A 484 -20.77 -22.57 -7.02
N ASN A 485 -21.99 -22.04 -7.16
CA ASN A 485 -22.23 -20.73 -7.79
C ASN A 485 -23.07 -19.90 -6.85
N GLU A 486 -22.60 -18.71 -6.57
CA GLU A 486 -23.31 -17.70 -5.78
C GLU A 486 -23.50 -16.44 -6.61
N HIS A 487 -24.57 -15.72 -6.33
CA HIS A 487 -24.80 -14.39 -6.87
C HIS A 487 -25.42 -13.50 -5.81
N SER A 488 -25.12 -12.22 -5.88
CA SER A 488 -25.64 -11.25 -4.93
C SER A 488 -25.92 -9.91 -5.61
N VAL A 489 -26.98 -9.27 -5.17
CA VAL A 489 -27.34 -7.91 -5.58
C VAL A 489 -27.37 -7.04 -4.34
N SER A 490 -26.66 -5.94 -4.36
CA SER A 490 -26.72 -4.93 -3.30
C SER A 490 -27.04 -3.55 -3.86
N VAL A 491 -27.68 -2.73 -3.02
CA VAL A 491 -27.96 -1.32 -3.30
C VAL A 491 -27.46 -0.46 -2.16
N GLY A 492 -27.03 0.76 -2.46
CA GLY A 492 -26.51 1.62 -1.42
C GLY A 492 -26.40 3.07 -1.82
N GLY A 493 -25.96 3.86 -0.85
CA GLY A 493 -25.75 5.29 -1.01
C GLY A 493 -24.54 5.79 -0.22
N GLN A 494 -23.97 6.89 -0.68
CA GLN A 494 -22.89 7.61 0.00
C GLN A 494 -23.26 9.08 0.11
N LEU A 495 -23.04 9.65 1.29
CA LEU A 495 -23.10 11.07 1.56
C LEU A 495 -21.71 11.53 2.01
N SER A 496 -21.09 12.45 1.28
CA SER A 496 -19.73 12.89 1.63
C SER A 496 -19.54 14.38 1.46
N LYS A 497 -18.74 14.97 2.35
CA LYS A 497 -18.27 16.34 2.28
C LYS A 497 -16.77 16.37 2.50
N ARG A 498 -16.04 16.64 1.43
CA ARG A 498 -14.55 16.70 1.44
C ARG A 498 -14.02 18.13 1.30
N GLN A 499 -14.88 19.09 0.91
CA GLN A 499 -14.48 20.49 0.76
C GLN A 499 -14.65 21.26 2.07
N GLY A 500 -13.73 22.19 2.32
CA GLY A 500 -13.70 23.01 3.52
C GLY A 500 -12.43 22.82 4.32
N LYS A 501 -12.30 23.52 5.46
CA LYS A 501 -11.09 23.43 6.32
C LYS A 501 -11.41 22.82 7.69
N LEU A 502 -12.64 22.95 8.14
CA LEU A 502 -13.01 22.65 9.53
C LEU A 502 -13.64 21.27 9.69
N LEU A 503 -14.55 20.90 8.79
CA LEU A 503 -15.36 19.70 8.93
C LEU A 503 -15.46 18.93 7.62
N HIS A 504 -14.99 17.68 7.64
CA HIS A 504 -15.19 16.69 6.60
C HIS A 504 -16.00 15.54 7.17
N TYR A 505 -16.81 14.90 6.36
CA TYR A 505 -17.50 13.67 6.74
C TYR A 505 -17.78 12.81 5.52
N ASN A 506 -17.92 11.52 5.78
CA ASN A 506 -18.28 10.53 4.80
C ASN A 506 -19.18 9.48 5.49
N ALA A 507 -20.27 9.13 4.86
CA ALA A 507 -21.14 8.06 5.32
C ALA A 507 -21.57 7.22 4.12
N VAL A 508 -21.45 5.91 4.23
CA VAL A 508 -21.82 4.93 3.20
C VAL A 508 -22.74 3.91 3.83
N ALA A 509 -23.81 3.57 3.14
CA ALA A 509 -24.68 2.47 3.54
C ALA A 509 -24.95 1.57 2.33
N GLU A 510 -24.86 0.26 2.53
CA GLU A 510 -25.11 -0.77 1.52
C GLU A 510 -25.95 -1.90 2.13
N ILE A 511 -26.95 -2.35 1.41
CA ILE A 511 -27.82 -3.47 1.80
C ILE A 511 -27.87 -4.53 0.68
N GLY A 512 -27.68 -5.78 1.05
CA GLY A 512 -27.89 -6.93 0.17
C GLY A 512 -29.39 -7.19 0.03
N VAL A 513 -29.89 -7.11 -1.21
CA VAL A 513 -31.33 -7.22 -1.50
C VAL A 513 -31.71 -8.57 -2.11
N ALA A 514 -30.76 -9.26 -2.73
CA ALA A 514 -31.03 -10.58 -3.34
C ALA A 514 -29.78 -11.45 -3.39
N GLY A 515 -29.98 -12.77 -3.52
CA GLY A 515 -28.93 -13.77 -3.59
C GLY A 515 -28.36 -14.15 -2.24
N GLU A 516 -27.11 -14.63 -2.20
CA GLU A 516 -26.44 -15.15 -0.99
C GLU A 516 -26.30 -14.08 0.10
N ASP A 517 -26.04 -12.84 -0.31
CA ASP A 517 -25.87 -11.72 0.61
C ASP A 517 -27.20 -10.99 0.92
N ALA A 518 -28.37 -11.58 0.63
CA ALA A 518 -29.66 -10.99 0.99
C ALA A 518 -29.75 -10.78 2.51
N GLY A 519 -30.17 -9.57 2.92
CA GLY A 519 -30.27 -9.18 4.34
C GLY A 519 -28.93 -8.83 4.99
N THR A 520 -27.83 -8.71 4.24
CA THR A 520 -26.59 -8.05 4.75
C THR A 520 -26.80 -6.55 4.83
N LEU A 521 -26.08 -5.90 5.71
CA LEU A 521 -26.09 -4.45 5.89
C LEU A 521 -24.68 -4.01 6.27
N ALA A 522 -24.13 -3.08 5.51
CA ALA A 522 -22.87 -2.40 5.83
C ALA A 522 -23.13 -0.90 5.92
N VAL A 523 -22.79 -0.30 7.05
CA VAL A 523 -22.85 1.14 7.27
C VAL A 523 -21.50 1.59 7.80
N ASP A 524 -20.82 2.47 7.07
CA ASP A 524 -19.55 3.07 7.44
C ASP A 524 -19.71 4.57 7.59
N GLY A 525 -19.04 5.17 8.55
CA GLY A 525 -19.05 6.61 8.76
C GLY A 525 -17.75 7.13 9.35
N ASP A 526 -17.31 8.27 8.84
CA ASP A 526 -16.20 9.02 9.40
C ASP A 526 -16.50 10.52 9.42
N VAL A 527 -15.98 11.19 10.44
CA VAL A 527 -16.06 12.63 10.64
C VAL A 527 -14.70 13.13 11.08
N ASP A 528 -14.16 14.10 10.36
CA ASP A 528 -12.88 14.77 10.65
C ASP A 528 -13.13 16.24 10.98
N VAL A 529 -12.72 16.66 12.18
CA VAL A 529 -12.81 18.03 12.66
C VAL A 529 -11.43 18.58 12.93
N ASN A 530 -11.07 19.65 12.22
CA ASN A 530 -9.79 20.32 12.31
C ASN A 530 -9.90 21.61 13.13
N ILE A 531 -9.36 21.58 14.35
CA ILE A 531 -9.46 22.66 15.32
C ILE A 531 -8.12 23.38 15.44
N PRO A 532 -8.04 24.71 15.25
CA PRO A 532 -6.84 25.47 15.55
C PRO A 532 -6.50 25.38 17.05
N PHE A 533 -5.32 24.86 17.40
CA PHE A 533 -4.89 24.66 18.78
C PHE A 533 -3.40 24.94 18.95
N LEU A 534 -3.03 25.78 19.91
CA LEU A 534 -1.62 26.13 20.24
C LEU A 534 -0.75 26.52 19.03
N GLY A 535 -1.34 27.20 18.04
CA GLY A 535 -0.65 27.68 16.84
C GLY A 535 -0.45 26.63 15.74
N ASP A 536 -1.14 25.50 15.85
CA ASP A 536 -1.20 24.44 14.85
C ASP A 536 -2.62 23.85 14.80
N THR A 537 -2.83 22.78 14.06
CA THR A 537 -4.14 22.11 13.91
C THR A 537 -4.18 20.83 14.73
N LEU A 538 -5.17 20.73 15.60
CA LEU A 538 -5.57 19.48 16.25
C LEU A 538 -6.67 18.85 15.41
N SER A 539 -6.41 17.68 14.83
CA SER A 539 -7.40 16.90 14.10
C SER A 539 -8.05 15.88 15.03
N VAL A 540 -9.36 15.92 15.12
CA VAL A 540 -10.18 14.96 15.86
C VAL A 540 -11.01 14.18 14.84
N ILE A 541 -10.73 12.90 14.71
CA ILE A 541 -11.40 12.01 13.76
C ILE A 541 -12.22 11.00 14.54
N GLY A 542 -13.54 11.00 14.32
CA GLY A 542 -14.40 9.92 14.75
C GLY A 542 -14.74 9.04 13.57
N SER A 543 -14.58 7.74 13.71
CA SER A 543 -14.97 6.77 12.69
C SER A 543 -15.70 5.60 13.32
N GLY A 544 -16.55 4.95 12.56
CA GLY A 544 -17.22 3.74 13.02
C GLY A 544 -17.93 3.04 11.88
N PHE A 545 -18.25 1.79 12.12
CA PHE A 545 -19.04 0.99 11.18
C PHE A 545 -19.96 0.02 11.90
N PHE A 546 -20.99 -0.38 11.21
CA PHE A 546 -21.84 -1.51 11.55
C PHE A 546 -21.95 -2.41 10.34
N HIS A 547 -21.43 -3.62 10.44
CA HIS A 547 -21.46 -4.62 9.37
C HIS A 547 -22.23 -5.85 9.84
N ARG A 548 -23.27 -6.23 9.09
CA ARG A 548 -23.92 -7.53 9.16
C ARG A 548 -23.66 -8.24 7.85
N ILE A 549 -22.75 -9.20 7.83
CA ILE A 549 -22.22 -9.83 6.62
C ILE A 549 -22.37 -11.35 6.66
N THR A 550 -22.49 -11.97 5.48
CA THR A 550 -22.41 -13.42 5.33
C THR A 550 -20.96 -13.87 5.56
N PRO A 551 -20.69 -14.92 6.37
CA PRO A 551 -19.34 -15.49 6.47
C PRO A 551 -18.81 -15.91 5.10
N SER A 552 -17.51 -15.75 4.88
CA SER A 552 -16.86 -16.18 3.63
C SER A 552 -17.20 -17.63 3.30
N PHE A 553 -17.29 -17.93 2.01
CA PHE A 553 -17.61 -19.28 1.50
C PHE A 553 -16.77 -20.37 2.16
N TYR A 554 -15.47 -20.16 2.34
CA TYR A 554 -14.58 -21.20 2.89
C TYR A 554 -14.70 -21.42 4.42
N PHE A 555 -15.41 -20.58 5.14
CA PHE A 555 -15.87 -20.90 6.50
C PHE A 555 -17.15 -21.75 6.49
N ARG A 556 -17.98 -21.61 5.46
CA ARG A 556 -19.21 -22.39 5.28
C ARG A 556 -18.90 -23.74 4.64
N ASN A 557 -18.08 -23.79 3.59
CA ASN A 557 -17.76 -25.00 2.84
C ASN A 557 -16.26 -25.09 2.57
N TYR A 558 -15.65 -26.17 2.94
CA TYR A 558 -14.28 -26.51 2.57
C TYR A 558 -14.11 -28.02 2.43
N HIS A 559 -13.44 -28.43 1.35
CA HIS A 559 -13.14 -29.81 1.03
C HIS A 559 -11.65 -29.96 0.76
N GLY A 560 -11.00 -30.83 1.51
CA GLY A 560 -9.61 -31.24 1.34
C GLY A 560 -9.45 -32.65 1.89
N ARG A 561 -8.33 -33.29 1.58
CA ARG A 561 -8.11 -34.69 1.96
C ARG A 561 -8.23 -34.92 3.47
N HIS A 562 -7.73 -34.00 4.29
CA HIS A 562 -7.68 -34.15 5.74
C HIS A 562 -8.60 -33.21 6.52
N PHE A 563 -9.19 -32.22 5.85
CA PHE A 563 -10.13 -31.26 6.44
C PHE A 563 -11.36 -31.13 5.58
N TRP A 564 -12.53 -31.28 6.19
CA TRP A 564 -13.81 -31.21 5.48
C TRP A 564 -14.88 -30.64 6.40
N TRP A 565 -15.60 -29.64 5.92
CA TRP A 565 -16.79 -29.12 6.59
C TRP A 565 -17.78 -28.49 5.63
N GLU A 566 -19.05 -28.58 6.01
CA GLU A 566 -20.20 -27.92 5.42
C GLU A 566 -21.01 -27.37 6.60
N ASN A 567 -20.93 -26.07 6.83
CA ASN A 567 -21.49 -25.39 8.00
C ASN A 567 -22.62 -24.45 7.61
N ASP A 568 -23.71 -24.48 8.34
CA ASP A 568 -24.74 -23.44 8.32
C ASP A 568 -24.37 -22.38 9.39
N LEU A 569 -23.80 -21.26 8.95
CA LEU A 569 -23.30 -20.21 9.83
C LEU A 569 -24.20 -18.98 9.76
N ASP A 570 -24.49 -18.45 10.95
CA ASP A 570 -25.17 -17.16 11.09
C ASP A 570 -24.36 -15.98 10.53
N LYS A 571 -25.05 -14.92 10.10
CA LYS A 571 -24.39 -13.67 9.68
C LYS A 571 -23.58 -13.07 10.83
N ILE A 572 -22.35 -12.70 10.51
CA ILE A 572 -21.44 -12.00 11.44
C ILE A 572 -21.94 -10.56 11.61
N ILE A 573 -22.04 -10.10 12.85
CA ILE A 573 -22.34 -8.69 13.15
C ILE A 573 -21.09 -8.10 13.81
N HIS A 574 -20.47 -7.13 13.13
CA HIS A 574 -19.29 -6.43 13.62
C HIS A 574 -19.55 -4.94 13.71
N THR A 575 -19.45 -4.39 14.90
CA THR A 575 -19.56 -2.96 15.16
C THR A 575 -18.23 -2.43 15.69
N ARG A 576 -17.74 -1.33 15.13
CA ARG A 576 -16.56 -0.61 15.65
C ARG A 576 -16.88 0.86 15.82
N ILE A 577 -16.39 1.41 16.91
CA ILE A 577 -16.32 2.86 17.14
C ILE A 577 -14.87 3.20 17.45
N MET A 578 -14.30 4.15 16.72
CA MET A 578 -12.92 4.57 16.87
C MET A 578 -12.79 6.09 16.89
N GLY A 579 -12.05 6.58 17.87
CA GLY A 579 -11.61 7.97 17.96
C GLY A 579 -10.11 8.09 17.67
N THR A 580 -9.73 9.08 16.86
CA THR A 580 -8.32 9.38 16.57
C THR A 580 -8.06 10.87 16.84
N LEU A 581 -7.06 11.15 17.66
CA LEU A 581 -6.54 12.50 17.91
C LEU A 581 -5.17 12.60 17.24
N LYS A 582 -4.99 13.62 16.39
CA LYS A 582 -3.69 13.92 15.74
C LYS A 582 -3.29 15.35 16.05
N PHE A 583 -2.07 15.52 16.57
CA PHE A 583 -1.48 16.83 16.80
C PHE A 583 -0.10 16.90 16.16
N ALA A 584 -0.02 17.55 15.01
CA ALA A 584 1.17 17.55 14.16
C ALA A 584 2.39 18.24 14.83
N LYS A 585 2.17 19.28 15.62
CA LYS A 585 3.23 20.02 16.31
C LYS A 585 4.07 19.16 17.25
N THR A 586 3.44 18.24 17.98
CA THR A 586 4.11 17.30 18.88
C THR A 586 4.36 15.95 18.25
N LYS A 587 3.91 15.75 16.99
CA LYS A 587 3.93 14.46 16.30
C LYS A 587 3.31 13.34 17.15
N THR A 588 2.17 13.66 17.75
CA THR A 588 1.41 12.73 18.58
C THR A 588 0.15 12.30 17.86
N MET A 589 -0.12 11.00 17.82
CA MET A 589 -1.39 10.45 17.41
C MET A 589 -1.84 9.39 18.41
N LEU A 590 -3.08 9.52 18.86
CA LEU A 590 -3.73 8.55 19.74
C LEU A 590 -4.97 7.99 19.01
N ARG A 591 -5.04 6.68 18.89
CA ARG A 591 -6.23 5.97 18.39
C ARG A 591 -6.81 5.12 19.52
N VAL A 592 -8.10 5.18 19.71
CA VAL A 592 -8.82 4.32 20.65
C VAL A 592 -10.03 3.75 19.93
N ALA A 593 -10.17 2.43 19.96
CA ALA A 593 -11.26 1.72 19.31
C ALA A 593 -11.90 0.68 20.24
N VAL A 594 -13.20 0.52 20.10
CA VAL A 594 -13.97 -0.57 20.70
C VAL A 594 -14.67 -1.30 19.57
N ASP A 595 -14.46 -2.62 19.54
CA ASP A 595 -15.14 -3.55 18.65
C ASP A 595 -16.08 -4.44 19.40
N GLU A 596 -17.27 -4.70 18.89
CA GLU A 596 -18.20 -5.75 19.33
C GLU A 596 -18.51 -6.64 18.13
N ILE A 597 -18.22 -7.94 18.26
CA ILE A 597 -18.42 -8.90 17.18
C ILE A 597 -19.29 -10.05 17.68
N LYS A 598 -20.42 -10.26 17.03
CA LYS A 598 -21.31 -11.42 17.25
C LYS A 598 -21.13 -12.41 16.13
N ASN A 599 -21.23 -13.69 16.46
CA ASN A 599 -21.12 -14.78 15.51
C ASN A 599 -19.79 -14.71 14.71
N TYR A 600 -18.69 -14.39 15.38
CA TYR A 600 -17.38 -14.35 14.74
C TYR A 600 -16.98 -15.72 14.23
N ALA A 601 -16.72 -15.86 12.93
CA ALA A 601 -16.25 -17.10 12.32
C ALA A 601 -14.72 -17.17 12.33
N TYR A 602 -14.17 -18.29 12.77
CA TYR A 602 -12.72 -18.52 12.88
C TYR A 602 -12.37 -19.98 12.64
N LEU A 603 -11.10 -20.24 12.32
CA LEU A 603 -10.55 -21.59 12.21
C LEU A 603 -9.96 -22.00 13.57
N SER A 604 -10.34 -23.14 14.06
CA SER A 604 -9.83 -23.74 15.31
C SER A 604 -9.01 -24.97 14.96
N GLN A 605 -7.82 -25.09 15.54
CA GLN A 605 -6.91 -26.24 15.35
C GLN A 605 -6.64 -26.94 16.64
N SER A 606 -6.76 -28.27 16.64
CA SER A 606 -6.36 -29.12 17.74
C SER A 606 -5.48 -30.28 17.30
N TYR A 607 -4.64 -30.76 18.21
CA TYR A 607 -3.75 -31.90 17.99
C TYR A 607 -3.36 -32.53 19.34
N ASN A 608 -2.92 -33.78 19.31
CA ASN A 608 -2.37 -34.46 20.48
C ASN A 608 -0.88 -34.09 20.63
N VAL A 609 -0.49 -33.85 21.87
CA VAL A 609 0.89 -33.57 22.26
C VAL A 609 1.31 -34.59 23.28
N THR A 610 2.47 -35.24 23.10
CA THR A 610 3.03 -36.15 24.11
C THR A 610 3.61 -35.34 25.26
N ASP A 611 3.51 -35.88 26.49
CA ASP A 611 3.86 -35.14 27.72
C ASP A 611 5.31 -34.66 27.79
N ASN A 612 6.22 -35.33 27.05
CA ASN A 612 7.66 -35.00 27.01
C ASN A 612 8.13 -34.24 25.77
N ASN A 613 7.25 -34.01 24.81
CA ASN A 613 7.62 -33.32 23.57
C ASN A 613 6.43 -32.57 22.98
N GLN A 614 6.34 -31.28 23.31
CA GLN A 614 5.26 -30.41 22.86
C GLN A 614 5.16 -30.24 21.31
N SER A 615 6.13 -30.77 20.61
CA SER A 615 6.26 -30.59 19.15
C SER A 615 5.96 -31.87 18.36
N ALA A 616 5.92 -33.05 18.99
CA ALA A 616 5.44 -34.27 18.36
C ALA A 616 3.91 -34.22 18.22
N ARG A 617 3.44 -33.44 17.28
CA ARG A 617 2.03 -33.23 17.00
C ARG A 617 1.49 -34.36 16.15
N THR A 618 0.44 -35.03 16.67
CA THR A 618 -0.27 -36.07 15.96
C THR A 618 -1.77 -35.80 15.99
N GLY A 619 -2.52 -36.37 15.05
CA GLY A 619 -3.96 -36.20 15.01
C GLY A 619 -4.41 -34.77 14.77
N VAL A 620 -3.68 -34.00 13.97
CA VAL A 620 -4.03 -32.61 13.67
C VAL A 620 -5.37 -32.54 12.97
N THR A 621 -6.27 -31.73 13.49
CA THR A 621 -7.56 -31.41 12.86
C THR A 621 -7.83 -29.91 12.92
N VAL A 622 -8.50 -29.42 11.88
CA VAL A 622 -8.97 -28.03 11.78
C VAL A 622 -10.44 -28.01 11.46
N GLN A 623 -11.16 -27.10 12.10
CA GLN A 623 -12.58 -26.88 11.87
C GLN A 623 -12.88 -25.38 11.80
N ALA A 624 -13.81 -25.00 10.94
CA ALA A 624 -14.41 -23.69 10.98
C ALA A 624 -15.47 -23.65 12.08
N LYS A 625 -15.30 -22.73 13.03
CA LYS A 625 -16.21 -22.52 14.18
C LYS A 625 -16.79 -21.13 14.14
N GLN A 626 -17.88 -20.94 14.87
CA GLN A 626 -18.50 -19.63 15.08
C GLN A 626 -18.66 -19.38 16.60
N SER A 627 -18.33 -18.16 17.04
CA SER A 627 -18.44 -17.81 18.45
C SER A 627 -19.90 -17.75 18.90
N GLY A 628 -20.26 -18.56 19.92
CA GLY A 628 -21.64 -18.62 20.46
C GLY A 628 -22.04 -17.40 21.29
N SER A 629 -21.14 -16.45 21.58
CA SER A 629 -21.44 -15.21 22.28
C SER A 629 -20.56 -14.06 21.79
N PRO A 630 -20.97 -12.79 22.00
CA PRO A 630 -20.23 -11.63 21.51
C PRO A 630 -18.79 -11.58 22.04
N VAL A 631 -17.89 -11.11 21.20
CA VAL A 631 -16.50 -10.80 21.55
C VAL A 631 -16.33 -9.29 21.53
N THR A 632 -15.85 -8.74 22.65
CA THR A 632 -15.55 -7.31 22.76
C THR A 632 -14.04 -7.12 22.77
N LEU A 633 -13.53 -6.21 21.95
CA LEU A 633 -12.12 -5.82 21.97
C LEU A 633 -11.99 -4.32 22.23
N LEU A 634 -11.05 -3.97 23.10
CA LEU A 634 -10.57 -2.62 23.31
C LEU A 634 -9.15 -2.50 22.73
N THR A 635 -8.92 -1.51 21.88
CA THR A 635 -7.57 -1.19 21.39
C THR A 635 -7.26 0.27 21.64
N ALA A 636 -6.12 0.57 22.24
CA ALA A 636 -5.58 1.91 22.38
C ALA A 636 -4.15 1.94 21.82
N GLN A 637 -3.88 2.85 20.89
CA GLN A 637 -2.59 2.94 20.20
C GLN A 637 -2.07 4.36 20.22
N LEU A 638 -0.87 4.54 20.76
CA LEU A 638 -0.15 5.81 20.83
C LEU A 638 1.05 5.80 19.88
N PHE A 639 1.10 6.77 19.00
CA PHE A 639 2.26 7.12 18.19
C PHE A 639 2.86 8.41 18.74
N GLN A 640 4.14 8.40 19.04
CA GLN A 640 4.85 9.54 19.56
C GLN A 640 6.26 9.62 19.02
N ASP A 641 6.54 10.67 18.25
CA ASP A 641 7.87 10.98 17.77
C ASP A 641 8.43 12.17 18.55
N VAL A 642 9.66 12.03 19.01
CA VAL A 642 10.38 13.09 19.71
C VAL A 642 11.69 13.36 18.99
N ARG A 643 12.01 14.64 18.81
CA ARG A 643 13.25 15.05 18.15
C ARG A 643 14.02 16.03 19.02
N TRP A 644 15.30 15.72 19.27
CA TRP A 644 16.26 16.57 19.97
C TRP A 644 17.50 16.81 19.08
N GLY A 645 17.47 17.88 18.29
CA GLY A 645 18.55 18.15 17.33
C GLY A 645 18.69 17.04 16.30
N ILE A 646 19.80 16.29 16.35
CA ILE A 646 20.08 15.14 15.48
C ILE A 646 19.48 13.83 16.00
N LEU A 647 19.13 13.76 17.29
CA LEU A 647 18.54 12.57 17.90
C LEU A 647 17.05 12.53 17.64
N ASN A 648 16.57 11.41 17.14
CA ASN A 648 15.15 11.12 16.89
C ASN A 648 14.76 9.87 17.65
N TRP A 649 13.57 9.86 18.24
CA TRP A 649 13.03 8.75 18.98
C TRP A 649 11.55 8.58 18.62
N GLU A 650 11.25 7.49 17.93
CA GLU A 650 9.90 7.15 17.44
C GLU A 650 9.35 5.97 18.23
N ASN A 651 8.12 6.08 18.66
CA ASN A 651 7.50 5.08 19.49
C ASN A 651 6.07 4.78 19.00
N VAL A 652 5.73 3.50 18.96
CA VAL A 652 4.35 3.04 18.79
C VAL A 652 4.06 2.05 19.91
N ILE A 653 3.09 2.40 20.74
CA ILE A 653 2.66 1.57 21.87
C ILE A 653 1.19 1.24 21.66
N THR A 654 0.88 -0.04 21.61
CA THR A 654 -0.50 -0.52 21.42
C THR A 654 -0.89 -1.41 22.59
N TYR A 655 -1.96 -1.03 23.26
CA TYR A 655 -2.65 -1.86 24.26
C TYR A 655 -3.89 -2.47 23.65
N GLN A 656 -4.13 -3.77 23.90
CA GLN A 656 -5.31 -4.49 23.44
C GLN A 656 -5.85 -5.39 24.55
N HIS A 657 -7.17 -5.51 24.58
CA HIS A 657 -7.86 -6.45 25.46
C HIS A 657 -9.02 -7.11 24.71
N SER A 658 -8.99 -8.44 24.62
CA SER A 658 -10.09 -9.26 24.08
C SER A 658 -10.84 -9.90 25.24
N SER A 659 -12.18 -9.82 25.22
CA SER A 659 -13.02 -10.51 26.19
C SER A 659 -13.01 -12.04 26.03
N LYS A 660 -12.52 -12.53 24.85
CA LYS A 660 -12.43 -13.95 24.51
C LYS A 660 -11.13 -14.21 23.75
N THR A 661 -10.08 -14.56 24.47
CA THR A 661 -8.77 -14.86 23.88
C THR A 661 -8.74 -16.23 23.18
N ASP A 662 -9.69 -17.10 23.50
CA ASP A 662 -9.96 -18.40 22.87
C ASP A 662 -10.66 -18.27 21.49
N VAL A 663 -11.08 -17.07 21.09
CA VAL A 663 -11.72 -16.78 19.81
C VAL A 663 -10.88 -15.76 19.00
N ILE A 664 -10.47 -14.67 19.64
CA ILE A 664 -9.62 -13.64 19.04
C ILE A 664 -8.41 -13.40 19.96
N PRO A 665 -7.36 -14.22 19.81
CA PRO A 665 -6.13 -14.04 20.56
C PRO A 665 -5.37 -12.81 20.10
N VAL A 666 -5.05 -11.91 21.03
CA VAL A 666 -4.21 -10.72 20.82
C VAL A 666 -3.32 -10.50 22.05
N PRO A 667 -2.06 -10.06 21.85
CA PRO A 667 -1.22 -9.70 22.99
C PRO A 667 -1.71 -8.40 23.63
N ALA A 668 -1.61 -8.32 24.97
CA ALA A 668 -2.07 -7.15 25.72
C ALA A 668 -1.28 -5.89 25.38
N LEU A 669 0.03 -6.00 25.14
CA LEU A 669 0.89 -4.88 24.80
C LEU A 669 1.77 -5.21 23.59
N ASN A 670 1.85 -4.27 22.64
CA ASN A 670 2.82 -4.27 21.56
C ASN A 670 3.61 -2.96 21.61
N VAL A 671 4.93 -3.03 21.50
CA VAL A 671 5.81 -1.88 21.52
C VAL A 671 6.77 -1.93 20.34
N TYR A 672 6.82 -0.86 19.60
CA TYR A 672 7.88 -0.54 18.67
C TYR A 672 8.56 0.73 19.13
N SER A 673 9.89 0.72 19.23
CA SER A 673 10.68 1.89 19.60
C SER A 673 11.91 1.97 18.70
N ASN A 674 12.12 3.12 18.08
CA ASN A 674 13.22 3.36 17.15
C ASN A 674 13.98 4.61 17.58
N LEU A 675 15.24 4.44 17.99
CA LEU A 675 16.13 5.52 18.40
C LEU A 675 17.25 5.67 17.39
N TYR A 676 17.37 6.85 16.78
CA TYR A 676 18.38 7.06 15.74
C TYR A 676 18.92 8.50 15.70
N LEU A 677 20.13 8.61 15.21
CA LEU A 677 20.80 9.86 14.89
C LEU A 677 20.61 10.16 13.41
N LYS A 678 20.08 11.34 13.09
CA LYS A 678 19.91 11.81 11.71
C LYS A 678 20.75 13.05 11.48
N PHE A 679 21.72 12.96 10.58
CA PHE A 679 22.62 14.05 10.29
C PHE A 679 23.10 14.08 8.84
N PRO A 680 23.30 15.26 8.25
CA PRO A 680 23.88 15.40 6.92
C PRO A 680 25.41 15.35 6.98
N VAL A 681 26.03 14.64 6.04
CA VAL A 681 27.48 14.64 5.80
C VAL A 681 27.74 15.33 4.47
N VAL A 682 28.62 16.34 4.47
CA VAL A 682 29.04 17.11 3.27
C VAL A 682 27.83 17.68 2.47
N LYS A 683 26.70 17.99 3.13
CA LYS A 683 25.46 18.56 2.55
C LYS A 683 24.79 17.72 1.43
N VAL A 684 25.30 16.54 1.11
CA VAL A 684 24.80 15.69 0.02
C VAL A 684 24.34 14.33 0.51
N LEU A 685 24.94 13.86 1.60
CA LEU A 685 24.72 12.55 2.19
C LEU A 685 23.93 12.72 3.49
N ASN A 686 22.72 12.16 3.54
CA ASN A 686 21.98 12.06 4.80
C ASN A 686 22.17 10.65 5.38
N ILE A 687 22.52 10.58 6.65
CA ILE A 687 22.73 9.33 7.38
C ILE A 687 21.75 9.26 8.54
N ASP A 688 21.06 8.11 8.65
CA ASP A 688 20.31 7.73 9.84
C ASP A 688 21.01 6.51 10.44
N LEU A 689 21.56 6.64 11.64
CA LEU A 689 22.22 5.57 12.38
C LEU A 689 21.45 5.26 13.64
N GLY A 690 20.94 4.04 13.79
CA GLY A 690 20.03 3.76 14.89
C GLY A 690 19.84 2.29 15.23
N ALA A 691 18.95 2.10 16.19
CA ALA A 691 18.46 0.80 16.62
C ALA A 691 16.94 0.81 16.80
N ASP A 692 16.28 -0.23 16.38
CA ASP A 692 14.87 -0.48 16.69
C ASP A 692 14.69 -1.66 17.62
N VAL A 693 13.64 -1.58 18.43
CA VAL A 693 13.20 -2.63 19.36
C VAL A 693 11.75 -2.98 19.07
N ARG A 694 11.46 -4.27 18.96
CA ARG A 694 10.13 -4.83 18.75
C ARG A 694 9.81 -5.78 19.89
N TYR A 695 8.69 -5.53 20.54
CA TYR A 695 8.29 -6.31 21.71
C TYR A 695 6.78 -6.49 21.76
N PHE A 696 6.33 -7.64 22.24
CA PHE A 696 4.95 -7.89 22.63
C PHE A 696 4.87 -8.84 23.83
N THR A 697 3.82 -8.67 24.62
CA THR A 697 3.57 -9.51 25.79
C THR A 697 3.18 -10.92 25.39
N SER A 698 3.50 -11.88 26.26
CA SER A 698 3.16 -13.29 26.06
C SER A 698 1.65 -13.49 25.96
N TYR A 699 1.23 -14.31 25.00
CA TYR A 699 -0.15 -14.71 24.78
C TYR A 699 -0.22 -16.03 23.99
N GLU A 700 -1.37 -16.69 24.03
CA GLU A 700 -1.65 -17.87 23.21
C GLU A 700 -1.85 -17.42 21.76
N ALA A 701 -0.77 -17.33 21.00
CA ALA A 701 -0.81 -16.83 19.64
C ALA A 701 -1.57 -17.78 18.71
N PRO A 702 -2.13 -17.25 17.60
CA PRO A 702 -2.65 -18.11 16.55
C PRO A 702 -1.58 -19.09 16.07
N ASP A 703 -1.95 -20.37 15.96
CA ASP A 703 -1.15 -21.39 15.31
C ASP A 703 -1.28 -21.29 13.79
N TYR A 704 -0.55 -22.07 13.04
CA TYR A 704 -0.60 -22.09 11.59
C TYR A 704 -0.87 -23.48 11.04
N SER A 705 -1.84 -23.59 10.14
CA SER A 705 -2.18 -24.84 9.44
C SER A 705 -1.56 -24.86 8.03
N PRO A 706 -0.52 -25.69 7.80
CA PRO A 706 0.13 -25.83 6.50
C PRO A 706 -0.84 -26.22 5.37
N ALA A 707 -1.70 -27.20 5.63
CA ALA A 707 -2.64 -27.69 4.62
C ALA A 707 -3.69 -26.67 4.20
N LEU A 708 -4.04 -25.72 5.09
CA LEU A 708 -4.94 -24.61 4.78
C LEU A 708 -4.23 -23.33 4.38
N SER A 709 -2.93 -23.22 4.66
CA SER A 709 -2.20 -21.94 4.53
C SER A 709 -2.89 -20.82 5.30
N GLN A 710 -3.40 -21.13 6.53
CA GLN A 710 -4.19 -20.22 7.36
C GLN A 710 -3.72 -20.23 8.79
N TYR A 711 -3.89 -19.08 9.45
CA TYR A 711 -3.78 -18.98 10.89
C TYR A 711 -5.04 -19.51 11.56
N THR A 712 -4.85 -20.26 12.63
CA THR A 712 -5.90 -20.94 13.37
C THR A 712 -5.80 -20.60 14.85
N VAL A 713 -6.91 -20.63 15.55
CA VAL A 713 -6.92 -20.50 17.01
C VAL A 713 -6.57 -21.87 17.63
N GLN A 714 -5.66 -21.89 18.58
CA GLN A 714 -5.28 -23.09 19.30
C GLN A 714 -6.44 -23.62 20.16
N ASP A 715 -6.70 -24.91 20.11
CA ASP A 715 -7.78 -25.59 20.85
C ASP A 715 -7.26 -26.87 21.49
N ASN A 716 -6.11 -26.77 22.18
CA ASN A 716 -5.45 -27.88 22.87
C ASN A 716 -5.62 -27.81 24.40
N GLY A 717 -6.52 -26.96 24.89
CA GLY A 717 -6.76 -26.74 26.32
C GLY A 717 -5.51 -26.20 27.04
N ASP A 718 -5.16 -26.82 28.15
CA ASP A 718 -3.99 -26.41 28.95
C ASP A 718 -2.64 -26.58 28.23
N LYS A 719 -2.63 -27.23 27.07
CA LYS A 719 -1.44 -27.47 26.26
C LYS A 719 -1.23 -26.38 25.17
N ASN A 720 -2.03 -25.31 25.17
CA ASN A 720 -1.84 -24.17 24.28
C ASN A 720 -0.47 -23.50 24.50
N VAL A 721 0.23 -23.21 23.43
CA VAL A 721 1.57 -22.62 23.45
C VAL A 721 1.49 -21.10 23.52
N LYS A 722 2.22 -20.51 24.48
CA LYS A 722 2.38 -19.07 24.60
C LYS A 722 3.69 -18.60 23.95
N VAL A 723 3.61 -17.54 23.17
CA VAL A 723 4.76 -16.88 22.54
C VAL A 723 4.80 -15.41 22.94
N GLY A 724 5.96 -14.77 22.85
CA GLY A 724 6.17 -13.36 23.22
C GLY A 724 7.05 -13.19 24.46
N ASN A 725 7.01 -12.01 25.08
CA ASN A 725 7.91 -11.56 26.15
C ASN A 725 9.41 -11.54 25.78
N TYR A 726 9.71 -11.57 24.49
CA TYR A 726 11.07 -11.51 24.00
C TYR A 726 11.25 -10.26 23.12
N PRO A 727 12.13 -9.30 23.49
CA PRO A 727 12.43 -8.15 22.66
C PRO A 727 13.37 -8.54 21.52
N ILE A 728 13.08 -8.08 20.30
CA ILE A 728 13.95 -8.22 19.16
C ILE A 728 14.60 -6.86 18.90
N VAL A 729 15.92 -6.84 18.89
CA VAL A 729 16.72 -5.61 18.69
C VAL A 729 17.42 -5.71 17.34
N ASN A 730 17.26 -4.68 16.52
CA ASN A 730 17.98 -4.50 15.26
C ASN A 730 18.83 -3.24 15.32
N VAL A 731 19.99 -3.25 14.66
CA VAL A 731 20.83 -2.06 14.49
C VAL A 731 21.04 -1.80 13.02
N TYR A 732 21.02 -0.53 12.61
CA TYR A 732 21.04 -0.18 11.21
C TYR A 732 21.75 1.14 10.91
N ALA A 733 22.16 1.29 9.66
CA ALA A 733 22.57 2.55 9.07
C ALA A 733 21.85 2.73 7.73
N ASN A 734 21.05 3.78 7.62
CA ASN A 734 20.45 4.23 6.35
C ASN A 734 21.30 5.36 5.79
N VAL A 735 21.51 5.33 4.50
CA VAL A 735 22.29 6.31 3.76
C VAL A 735 21.48 6.78 2.56
N HIS A 736 21.26 8.08 2.46
CA HIS A 736 20.54 8.67 1.35
C HIS A 736 21.42 9.66 0.59
N ILE A 737 21.60 9.44 -0.71
CA ILE A 737 22.39 10.29 -1.62
C ILE A 737 21.54 10.62 -2.84
N LYS A 738 21.06 11.85 -2.96
CA LYS A 738 20.23 12.32 -4.09
C LYS A 738 19.06 11.36 -4.38
N HIS A 739 19.19 10.54 -5.42
CA HIS A 739 18.17 9.62 -5.90
C HIS A 739 18.39 8.17 -5.46
N THR A 740 19.39 7.92 -4.62
CA THR A 740 19.77 6.57 -4.21
C THR A 740 19.75 6.45 -2.70
N ARG A 741 19.18 5.38 -2.22
CA ARG A 741 19.16 5.00 -0.81
C ARG A 741 19.84 3.67 -0.63
N PHE A 742 20.57 3.55 0.46
CA PHE A 742 21.19 2.32 0.90
C PHE A 742 20.83 2.08 2.35
N PHE A 743 20.74 0.85 2.74
CA PHE A 743 20.81 0.51 4.16
C PHE A 743 21.71 -0.70 4.36
N VAL A 744 22.30 -0.78 5.52
CA VAL A 744 22.88 -1.97 6.12
C VAL A 744 22.27 -2.16 7.49
N MET A 745 21.98 -3.40 7.84
CA MET A 745 21.31 -3.72 9.09
C MET A 745 21.79 -5.08 9.61
N MET A 746 21.99 -5.14 10.92
CA MET A 746 22.11 -6.41 11.63
C MET A 746 20.83 -6.64 12.43
N THR A 747 20.09 -7.67 12.06
CA THR A 747 18.83 -8.02 12.72
C THR A 747 19.07 -8.94 13.90
N HIS A 748 18.19 -8.87 14.91
CA HIS A 748 18.16 -9.78 16.05
C HIS A 748 19.54 -9.89 16.73
N VAL A 749 20.17 -8.73 17.00
CA VAL A 749 21.52 -8.68 17.58
C VAL A 749 21.60 -9.22 18.99
N ASN A 750 20.47 -9.35 19.68
CA ASN A 750 20.34 -9.91 21.02
C ASN A 750 19.99 -11.41 21.02
N LYS A 751 20.13 -12.13 19.90
CA LYS A 751 19.92 -13.59 19.83
C LYS A 751 20.72 -14.30 20.94
N GLY A 752 20.08 -15.18 21.64
CA GLY A 752 20.69 -15.97 22.73
C GLY A 752 20.79 -15.24 24.07
N SER A 753 20.30 -14.00 24.19
CA SER A 753 20.25 -13.25 25.44
C SER A 753 18.87 -13.43 26.11
N GLY A 754 18.85 -13.69 27.41
CA GLY A 754 17.64 -13.83 28.18
C GLY A 754 16.84 -15.12 27.87
N ASP A 755 15.52 -15.05 28.05
CA ASP A 755 14.60 -16.13 27.67
C ASP A 755 14.53 -16.24 26.14
N LYS A 756 14.95 -17.39 25.59
CA LYS A 756 15.09 -17.61 24.14
C LYS A 756 13.74 -17.85 23.43
N ASN A 757 12.64 -17.33 23.94
CA ASN A 757 11.31 -17.51 23.36
C ASN A 757 11.06 -16.60 22.15
N TYR A 758 11.96 -16.66 21.14
CA TYR A 758 11.82 -15.85 19.92
C TYR A 758 10.94 -16.52 18.87
N PHE A 759 9.69 -16.79 19.23
CA PHE A 759 8.64 -17.31 18.37
C PHE A 759 7.58 -16.23 18.15
N PHE A 760 7.10 -16.11 16.92
CA PHE A 760 5.91 -15.30 16.59
C PHE A 760 4.67 -16.16 16.36
N VAL A 761 4.89 -17.42 16.04
CA VAL A 761 3.87 -18.46 15.87
C VAL A 761 4.34 -19.70 16.60
N PRO A 762 3.44 -20.46 17.28
CA PRO A 762 3.82 -21.70 17.92
C PRO A 762 4.64 -22.62 17.00
N HIS A 763 5.75 -23.14 17.49
CA HIS A 763 6.65 -24.06 16.79
C HIS A 763 7.40 -23.50 15.57
N TYR A 764 7.22 -22.20 15.21
CA TYR A 764 7.92 -21.53 14.13
C TYR A 764 8.85 -20.45 14.72
N PRO A 765 10.11 -20.80 15.01
CA PRO A 765 11.04 -19.83 15.55
C PRO A 765 11.46 -18.81 14.49
N LEU A 766 11.79 -17.62 14.97
CA LEU A 766 12.34 -16.57 14.11
C LEU A 766 13.78 -16.89 13.73
N ASN A 767 14.24 -16.16 12.70
CA ASN A 767 15.62 -16.25 12.24
C ASN A 767 16.58 -15.72 13.30
N GLY A 768 17.80 -16.25 13.30
CA GLY A 768 18.88 -15.73 14.11
C GLY A 768 19.38 -14.35 13.68
N SER A 769 20.56 -13.99 14.14
CA SER A 769 21.18 -12.73 13.73
C SER A 769 21.58 -12.78 12.26
N VAL A 770 21.06 -11.84 11.46
CA VAL A 770 21.30 -11.80 10.01
C VAL A 770 21.75 -10.41 9.58
N PHE A 771 22.79 -10.35 8.79
CA PHE A 771 23.20 -9.15 8.09
C PHE A 771 22.37 -8.94 6.83
N ARG A 772 21.73 -7.76 6.72
CA ARG A 772 20.89 -7.36 5.60
C ARG A 772 21.43 -6.09 4.96
N PHE A 773 21.26 -5.96 3.65
CA PHE A 773 21.50 -4.72 2.96
C PHE A 773 20.45 -4.50 1.88
N GLY A 774 20.25 -3.25 1.51
CA GLY A 774 19.34 -2.89 0.43
C GLY A 774 19.75 -1.62 -0.26
N VAL A 775 19.31 -1.51 -1.52
CA VAL A 775 19.49 -0.32 -2.35
C VAL A 775 18.19 -0.04 -3.09
N SER A 776 17.79 1.23 -3.10
CA SER A 776 16.73 1.73 -3.96
C SER A 776 17.26 2.88 -4.79
N TRP A 777 17.08 2.79 -6.06
CA TRP A 777 17.59 3.76 -7.01
C TRP A 777 16.46 4.33 -7.87
N ASN A 778 16.32 5.64 -7.79
CA ASN A 778 15.36 6.42 -8.57
C ASN A 778 16.06 7.09 -9.75
N PHE A 779 15.51 6.98 -10.96
CA PHE A 779 16.06 7.59 -12.18
C PHE A 779 15.03 8.53 -12.83
N PHE A 780 15.21 9.81 -12.89
CA PHE A 780 14.37 10.83 -13.53
C PHE A 780 15.20 12.02 -14.03
N ASN A 781 14.71 12.77 -15.02
CA ASN A 781 15.36 13.96 -15.58
C ASN A 781 14.92 15.23 -14.87
#